data_dc2f56b395b170b9d8cb08c83939348b
#
_entry.id   dc2f56b395b170b9d8cb08c83939348b
#
_cell.length_a   1.000
_cell.length_b   1.000
_cell.length_c   1.000
_cell.angle_alpha   90.00
_cell.angle_beta   90.00
_cell.angle_gamma   90.00
#
_symmetry.space_group_name_H-M   'P 1'
#
loop_
_entity.id
_entity.type
_entity.pdbx_description
1 polymer ?
#
loop_
_entity_poly.entity_id
_entity_poly.type
_entity_poly.pdbx_seq_one_letter_code
_entity_poly.pdbx_strand_id
1 'polypeptide(L)'
;MFVSMRWLARHVDLEGITPEQLADDLTLSTAEVEGLERFAPQLHEVVVGHVLTCEPHPDAEKLSLCSVDVGTAGEAPPLVIVCGAPNVAAGQKVAVARIGTTLPNDFKIKKTKIRGIASFGMICSVRELDLGEEHDGIWVLPEQSPIGQTIANALGIDDWIIEIDNKSLTHRPDLWGHRGLAREIAAIYERSLLPLDTSIPETGDAASYPIAIETEGCTRYVGLPIEGVAPGPSPDWLRWLLLAVGQRPIDLLVDLSNFVMLDLGQPNHVFDRNRLEVDGGGRGIVVRNASEGETIETLDGEKRRLRASDLLICAGDTPVALAGIMGGEGSKVAPDTDSLLLEVASFEAITIRRTSTHVGLRTDSSARFEKTLDPKLPLQAAGHFARLLREIVPAARFPSKPSDEGAWTDPSRVIPLRNERVRTALGKSISDDEIRDILERLQFRVEAHTTGVADLFDVHVPSFRATKDITIEQDLVEEIGRIHRYGNIEEKPLHFDIVPPPRDERRALVRQLQDRLAGGARFHENLSYSFIEDGLLEKLGELDLPYVSVINPVNQAESKIRRNVAPSLLLALEANRRNRADVRMFEIGKAYEPENGNERGEPRERHLLALAWAGTRPGKQAAFDENRLMGLRSIVNDLVRTRGCGAPNWSKEGTWSGSGAPPAWAHPGKCLFLHLEGASEPVAVLAELEPGLAPQIGLSGDLESEVAIAEICLDALLSAKLTGAGYKPLPRFPGIKVDVAISVAESTSAAVLIALIETAGKKQVAGTELFDLYRGKSIGQGKKSLAFHVLLQSDTKTLTDKDEQKFLKRFERLVSEAGGELRTG
;
A
#
# COMPACT_ATOMS: atom_id res chain seq x y z
N MET A 1 -2.28 16.24 5.68
CA MET A 1 -2.28 17.20 6.83
C MET A 1 -2.54 18.59 6.30
N PHE A 2 -3.52 19.31 6.87
CA PHE A 2 -3.83 20.67 6.44
C PHE A 2 -2.95 21.68 7.18
N VAL A 3 -2.42 22.64 6.44
CA VAL A 3 -1.48 23.66 6.92
C VAL A 3 -1.93 25.03 6.44
N SER A 4 -2.14 25.96 7.38
CA SER A 4 -2.58 27.32 7.09
C SER A 4 -1.36 28.22 6.85
N MET A 5 -1.34 28.95 5.73
CA MET A 5 -0.29 29.93 5.44
C MET A 5 -0.29 31.07 6.46
N ARG A 6 -1.46 31.50 6.91
CA ARG A 6 -1.61 32.51 7.94
C ARG A 6 -1.06 32.04 9.30
N TRP A 7 -1.18 30.75 9.59
CA TRP A 7 -0.57 30.14 10.78
C TRP A 7 0.95 30.08 10.64
N LEU A 8 1.45 29.62 9.48
CA LEU A 8 2.90 29.64 9.19
C LEU A 8 3.51 31.02 9.32
N ALA A 9 2.81 32.09 8.89
CA ALA A 9 3.25 33.47 9.02
C ALA A 9 3.46 33.94 10.47
N ARG A 10 2.97 33.21 11.48
CA ARG A 10 3.30 33.47 12.90
C ARG A 10 4.71 33.01 13.27
N HIS A 11 5.35 32.17 12.45
CA HIS A 11 6.65 31.56 12.71
C HIS A 11 7.73 31.97 11.71
N VAL A 12 7.37 32.35 10.51
CA VAL A 12 8.29 32.76 9.45
C VAL A 12 7.63 33.83 8.57
N ASP A 13 8.42 34.81 8.15
CA ASP A 13 7.91 35.82 7.21
C ASP A 13 7.64 35.20 5.85
N LEU A 14 6.41 35.36 5.31
CA LEU A 14 5.99 34.86 4.01
C LEU A 14 5.78 35.98 2.98
N GLU A 15 6.20 37.23 3.26
CA GLU A 15 6.02 38.35 2.32
C GLU A 15 6.69 38.05 0.97
N GLY A 16 5.94 38.24 -0.13
CA GLY A 16 6.41 38.01 -1.50
C GLY A 16 6.41 36.55 -1.96
N ILE A 17 5.98 35.60 -1.13
CA ILE A 17 5.84 34.18 -1.50
C ILE A 17 4.38 33.90 -1.82
N THR A 18 4.10 33.46 -3.07
CA THR A 18 2.74 33.05 -3.42
C THR A 18 2.40 31.66 -2.89
N PRO A 19 1.11 31.34 -2.68
CA PRO A 19 0.71 29.99 -2.24
C PRO A 19 1.19 28.87 -3.17
N GLU A 20 1.11 29.08 -4.47
CA GLU A 20 1.54 28.14 -5.50
C GLU A 20 3.05 27.92 -5.47
N GLN A 21 3.82 29.01 -5.35
CA GLN A 21 5.28 28.92 -5.21
C GLN A 21 5.68 28.14 -3.94
N LEU A 22 4.99 28.39 -2.82
CA LEU A 22 5.28 27.68 -1.58
C LEU A 22 4.95 26.18 -1.69
N ALA A 23 3.83 25.83 -2.33
CA ALA A 23 3.43 24.44 -2.56
C ALA A 23 4.45 23.69 -3.44
N ASP A 24 4.90 24.32 -4.53
CA ASP A 24 5.93 23.75 -5.42
C ASP A 24 7.27 23.57 -4.69
N ASP A 25 7.69 24.58 -3.94
CA ASP A 25 8.96 24.57 -3.23
C ASP A 25 8.99 23.55 -2.08
N LEU A 26 7.88 23.35 -1.36
CA LEU A 26 7.73 22.29 -0.37
C LEU A 26 7.80 20.91 -1.04
N THR A 27 7.09 20.70 -2.15
CA THR A 27 7.10 19.44 -2.89
C THR A 27 8.50 19.07 -3.37
N LEU A 28 9.27 20.04 -3.86
CA LEU A 28 10.61 19.83 -4.41
C LEU A 28 11.70 19.61 -3.36
N SER A 29 11.46 19.99 -2.10
CA SER A 29 12.52 20.00 -1.08
C SER A 29 12.16 19.35 0.25
N THR A 30 10.88 19.13 0.57
CA THR A 30 10.49 18.68 1.90
C THR A 30 9.45 17.56 1.89
N ALA A 31 8.27 17.80 1.32
CA ALA A 31 7.15 16.85 1.32
C ALA A 31 6.16 17.17 0.21
N GLU A 32 5.56 16.14 -0.36
CA GLU A 32 4.56 16.25 -1.43
C GLU A 32 3.32 17.05 -0.96
N VAL A 33 2.97 18.06 -1.73
CA VAL A 33 1.73 18.82 -1.58
C VAL A 33 0.66 18.23 -2.50
N GLU A 34 -0.41 17.69 -1.91
CA GLU A 34 -1.52 17.06 -2.64
C GLU A 34 -2.61 18.05 -3.03
N GLY A 35 -2.72 19.17 -2.31
CA GLY A 35 -3.76 20.17 -2.55
C GLY A 35 -3.38 21.57 -2.09
N LEU A 36 -3.96 22.57 -2.75
CA LEU A 36 -3.84 23.97 -2.40
C LEU A 36 -5.21 24.64 -2.60
N GLU A 37 -5.82 25.06 -1.49
CA GLU A 37 -7.16 25.63 -1.53
C GLU A 37 -7.24 26.92 -0.71
N ARG A 38 -8.10 27.82 -1.13
CA ARG A 38 -8.40 29.02 -0.35
C ARG A 38 -9.39 28.68 0.76
N PHE A 39 -9.11 29.10 1.98
CA PHE A 39 -10.02 28.91 3.10
C PHE A 39 -11.33 29.67 2.87
N ALA A 40 -12.47 28.97 3.01
CA ALA A 40 -13.81 29.54 2.96
C ALA A 40 -13.99 30.56 1.78
N PRO A 41 -13.83 30.14 0.50
CA PRO A 41 -13.82 31.05 -0.64
C PRO A 41 -15.12 31.85 -0.79
N GLN A 42 -16.26 31.34 -0.29
CA GLN A 42 -17.53 32.03 -0.26
C GLN A 42 -17.50 33.35 0.54
N LEU A 43 -16.61 33.47 1.54
CA LEU A 43 -16.48 34.69 2.34
C LEU A 43 -15.90 35.89 1.58
N HIS A 44 -15.36 35.64 0.38
CA HIS A 44 -14.90 36.67 -0.54
C HIS A 44 -16.04 37.22 -1.43
N GLU A 45 -17.19 36.55 -1.45
CA GLU A 45 -18.41 36.99 -2.18
C GLU A 45 -19.47 37.58 -1.24
N VAL A 46 -19.46 37.17 0.04
CA VAL A 46 -20.36 37.67 1.07
C VAL A 46 -19.80 38.94 1.69
N VAL A 47 -20.65 39.97 1.86
CA VAL A 47 -20.23 41.29 2.33
C VAL A 47 -20.81 41.65 3.69
N VAL A 48 -20.18 42.56 4.39
CA VAL A 48 -20.72 43.17 5.62
C VAL A 48 -21.88 44.09 5.26
N GLY A 49 -23.05 43.75 5.76
CA GLY A 49 -24.25 44.62 5.65
C GLY A 49 -24.57 45.28 6.99
N HIS A 50 -25.17 46.47 6.95
CA HIS A 50 -25.73 47.15 8.12
C HIS A 50 -27.25 47.19 8.01
N VAL A 51 -27.91 46.59 8.98
CA VAL A 51 -29.39 46.55 9.07
C VAL A 51 -29.87 47.94 9.50
N LEU A 52 -30.40 48.74 8.59
CA LEU A 52 -30.92 50.09 8.87
C LEU A 52 -32.29 50.06 9.57
N THR A 53 -33.22 49.20 9.06
CA THR A 53 -34.52 48.94 9.65
C THR A 53 -34.84 47.46 9.65
N CYS A 54 -35.60 47.04 10.63
CA CYS A 54 -36.12 45.67 10.79
C CYS A 54 -37.55 45.73 11.28
N GLU A 55 -38.51 45.46 10.39
CA GLU A 55 -39.94 45.55 10.66
C GLU A 55 -40.62 44.18 10.49
N PRO A 56 -41.69 43.86 11.25
CA PRO A 56 -42.42 42.62 11.04
C PRO A 56 -42.97 42.52 9.61
N HIS A 57 -42.92 41.33 8.99
CA HIS A 57 -43.49 41.09 7.68
C HIS A 57 -45.04 41.21 7.74
N PRO A 58 -45.69 41.98 6.82
CA PRO A 58 -47.16 42.23 6.90
C PRO A 58 -48.00 40.95 6.84
N ASP A 59 -47.53 39.89 6.14
CA ASP A 59 -48.33 38.68 5.92
C ASP A 59 -47.68 37.41 6.56
N ALA A 60 -46.70 37.55 7.51
CA ALA A 60 -46.04 36.44 8.13
C ALA A 60 -45.42 36.77 9.50
N GLU A 61 -45.99 36.23 10.56
CA GLU A 61 -45.60 36.53 11.95
C GLU A 61 -44.15 36.18 12.31
N LYS A 62 -43.54 35.19 11.60
CA LYS A 62 -42.16 34.71 11.85
C LYS A 62 -41.12 35.32 10.92
N LEU A 63 -41.49 36.27 10.10
CA LEU A 63 -40.58 36.91 9.13
C LEU A 63 -40.41 38.39 9.45
N SER A 64 -39.20 38.89 9.19
CA SER A 64 -38.88 40.32 9.28
C SER A 64 -38.51 40.86 7.90
N LEU A 65 -38.92 42.11 7.63
CA LEU A 65 -38.53 42.86 6.47
C LEU A 65 -37.39 43.82 6.84
N CYS A 66 -36.21 43.54 6.34
CA CYS A 66 -35.00 44.30 6.66
C CYS A 66 -34.59 45.20 5.47
N SER A 67 -34.22 46.44 5.79
CA SER A 67 -33.49 47.33 4.87
C SER A 67 -32.00 47.28 5.26
N VAL A 68 -31.15 46.82 4.35
CA VAL A 68 -29.76 46.56 4.63
C VAL A 68 -28.84 47.37 3.69
N ASP A 69 -28.00 48.18 4.27
CA ASP A 69 -26.92 48.88 3.56
C ASP A 69 -25.73 47.93 3.36
N VAL A 70 -25.30 47.73 2.14
CA VAL A 70 -24.18 46.88 1.75
C VAL A 70 -22.98 47.67 1.19
N GLY A 71 -22.88 48.98 1.56
CA GLY A 71 -21.73 49.81 1.25
C GLY A 71 -21.72 50.38 -0.19
N THR A 72 -22.88 50.60 -0.79
CA THR A 72 -22.99 51.18 -2.12
C THR A 72 -22.79 52.72 -2.17
N ALA A 73 -22.39 53.32 -1.03
CA ALA A 73 -22.06 54.75 -0.90
C ALA A 73 -23.08 55.72 -1.47
N GLY A 74 -24.38 55.33 -1.48
CA GLY A 74 -25.47 56.17 -2.04
C GLY A 74 -25.72 56.00 -3.54
N GLU A 75 -24.93 55.18 -4.24
CA GLU A 75 -25.11 54.89 -5.67
C GLU A 75 -26.30 53.93 -5.95
N ALA A 76 -26.68 53.13 -4.94
CA ALA A 76 -27.85 52.29 -5.00
C ALA A 76 -28.63 52.30 -3.66
N PRO A 77 -29.96 52.07 -3.69
CA PRO A 77 -30.75 52.02 -2.47
C PRO A 77 -30.36 50.77 -1.63
N PRO A 78 -30.55 50.81 -0.32
CA PRO A 78 -30.38 49.65 0.57
C PRO A 78 -31.14 48.45 0.06
N LEU A 79 -30.61 47.24 0.29
CA LEU A 79 -31.25 46.00 -0.13
C LEU A 79 -32.44 45.69 0.78
N VAL A 80 -33.58 45.37 0.15
CA VAL A 80 -34.72 44.81 0.85
C VAL A 80 -34.52 43.29 1.00
N ILE A 81 -34.41 42.78 2.20
CA ILE A 81 -34.20 41.36 2.49
C ILE A 81 -35.25 40.87 3.46
N VAL A 82 -35.91 39.76 3.14
CA VAL A 82 -36.85 39.07 4.01
C VAL A 82 -36.04 38.04 4.82
N CYS A 83 -36.04 38.18 6.14
CA CYS A 83 -35.27 37.32 7.06
C CYS A 83 -36.21 36.56 8.01
N GLY A 84 -35.94 35.25 8.22
CA GLY A 84 -36.70 34.40 9.15
C GLY A 84 -35.99 34.18 10.48
N ALA A 85 -34.83 34.76 10.69
CA ALA A 85 -34.06 34.55 11.91
C ALA A 85 -34.61 35.38 13.08
N PRO A 86 -34.74 34.81 14.27
CA PRO A 86 -35.32 35.49 15.46
C PRO A 86 -34.39 36.56 16.03
N ASN A 87 -33.12 36.53 15.74
CA ASN A 87 -32.09 37.43 16.29
C ASN A 87 -31.77 38.64 15.43
N VAL A 88 -32.45 38.82 14.26
CA VAL A 88 -32.19 39.98 13.40
C VAL A 88 -32.82 41.26 13.99
N ALA A 89 -32.03 42.34 14.04
CA ALA A 89 -32.48 43.64 14.57
C ALA A 89 -31.84 44.81 13.84
N ALA A 90 -32.50 45.99 13.89
CA ALA A 90 -31.90 47.22 13.38
C ALA A 90 -30.61 47.58 14.12
N GLY A 91 -29.65 48.17 13.43
CA GLY A 91 -28.33 48.57 13.94
C GLY A 91 -27.25 47.48 13.84
N GLN A 92 -27.59 46.23 13.59
CA GLN A 92 -26.61 45.12 13.54
C GLN A 92 -25.76 45.15 12.25
N LYS A 93 -24.50 44.74 12.39
CA LYS A 93 -23.66 44.32 11.25
C LYS A 93 -23.87 42.83 11.02
N VAL A 94 -24.09 42.45 9.76
CA VAL A 94 -24.49 41.07 9.41
C VAL A 94 -23.79 40.62 8.15
N ALA A 95 -23.66 39.30 7.96
CA ALA A 95 -23.14 38.72 6.73
C ALA A 95 -24.23 38.66 5.65
N VAL A 96 -24.01 39.32 4.51
CA VAL A 96 -24.99 39.44 3.43
C VAL A 96 -24.47 38.80 2.12
N ALA A 97 -25.17 37.78 1.68
CA ALA A 97 -25.01 37.20 0.34
C ALA A 97 -25.91 37.96 -0.64
N ARG A 98 -25.29 38.64 -1.64
CA ARG A 98 -25.99 39.39 -2.69
C ARG A 98 -26.50 38.45 -3.80
N ILE A 99 -27.40 38.95 -4.65
CA ILE A 99 -27.85 38.22 -5.83
C ILE A 99 -26.62 37.91 -6.71
N GLY A 100 -26.48 36.63 -7.09
CA GLY A 100 -25.34 36.11 -7.85
C GLY A 100 -24.30 35.35 -7.02
N THR A 101 -24.20 35.61 -5.71
CA THR A 101 -23.31 34.87 -4.81
C THR A 101 -23.68 33.37 -4.78
N THR A 102 -22.69 32.51 -4.84
CA THR A 102 -22.84 31.05 -4.66
C THR A 102 -22.35 30.70 -3.28
N LEU A 103 -23.23 30.17 -2.45
CA LEU A 103 -22.93 29.65 -1.11
C LEU A 103 -22.57 28.16 -1.20
N PRO A 104 -22.05 27.55 -0.11
CA PRO A 104 -21.78 26.12 -0.02
C PRO A 104 -22.95 25.27 -0.54
N ASN A 105 -22.65 24.05 -1.03
CA ASN A 105 -23.62 23.14 -1.68
C ASN A 105 -24.24 23.70 -2.95
N ASP A 106 -23.54 24.53 -3.71
CA ASP A 106 -23.98 25.16 -4.98
C ASP A 106 -25.25 25.99 -4.82
N PHE A 107 -25.52 26.53 -3.63
CA PHE A 107 -26.71 27.32 -3.35
C PHE A 107 -26.55 28.75 -3.87
N LYS A 108 -27.09 29.01 -5.08
CA LYS A 108 -26.98 30.31 -5.73
C LYS A 108 -28.08 31.26 -5.29
N ILE A 109 -27.71 32.42 -4.76
CA ILE A 109 -28.63 33.48 -4.33
C ILE A 109 -29.27 34.16 -5.55
N LYS A 110 -30.60 34.15 -5.60
CA LYS A 110 -31.42 34.73 -6.66
C LYS A 110 -32.45 35.69 -6.07
N LYS A 111 -32.92 36.66 -6.86
CA LYS A 111 -34.10 37.47 -6.52
C LYS A 111 -35.29 36.54 -6.30
N THR A 112 -35.85 36.52 -5.10
CA THR A 112 -36.93 35.60 -4.73
C THR A 112 -38.09 36.39 -4.10
N LYS A 113 -39.35 36.01 -4.39
CA LYS A 113 -40.53 36.55 -3.68
C LYS A 113 -40.86 35.65 -2.51
N ILE A 114 -40.85 36.20 -1.28
CA ILE A 114 -41.19 35.50 -0.04
C ILE A 114 -42.46 36.14 0.50
N ARG A 115 -43.56 35.39 0.57
CA ARG A 115 -44.90 35.89 1.00
C ARG A 115 -45.29 37.24 0.31
N GLY A 116 -45.07 37.32 -1.02
CA GLY A 116 -45.45 38.50 -1.80
C GLY A 116 -44.39 39.59 -1.89
N ILE A 117 -43.44 39.68 -1.01
CA ILE A 117 -42.37 40.70 -0.99
C ILE A 117 -41.09 40.17 -1.67
N ALA A 118 -40.47 41.00 -2.52
CA ALA A 118 -39.23 40.64 -3.19
C ALA A 118 -38.03 40.82 -2.25
N SER A 119 -37.26 39.76 -2.07
CA SER A 119 -35.98 39.76 -1.37
C SER A 119 -34.83 39.84 -2.38
N PHE A 120 -33.85 40.72 -2.13
CA PHE A 120 -32.73 41.03 -3.03
C PHE A 120 -31.41 40.53 -2.49
N GLY A 121 -31.40 39.55 -1.60
CA GLY A 121 -30.26 38.94 -0.98
C GLY A 121 -30.66 38.04 0.17
N MET A 122 -29.70 37.57 0.91
CA MET A 122 -29.87 36.73 2.09
C MET A 122 -28.92 37.20 3.19
N ILE A 123 -29.44 37.33 4.43
CA ILE A 123 -28.61 37.50 5.62
C ILE A 123 -28.27 36.09 6.10
N CYS A 124 -27.00 35.76 6.18
CA CYS A 124 -26.52 34.39 6.38
C CYS A 124 -26.28 34.07 7.86
N SER A 125 -26.55 32.84 8.22
CA SER A 125 -26.06 32.21 9.47
C SER A 125 -24.64 31.65 9.29
N VAL A 126 -24.02 31.27 10.40
CA VAL A 126 -22.70 30.58 10.42
C VAL A 126 -22.78 29.28 9.62
N ARG A 127 -23.86 28.51 9.77
CA ARG A 127 -24.10 27.25 9.08
C ARG A 127 -24.23 27.40 7.55
N GLU A 128 -24.94 28.43 7.07
CA GLU A 128 -25.10 28.66 5.63
C GLU A 128 -23.78 29.02 4.95
N LEU A 129 -22.83 29.50 5.72
CA LEU A 129 -21.46 29.79 5.30
C LEU A 129 -20.48 28.64 5.54
N ASP A 130 -20.95 27.49 6.00
CA ASP A 130 -20.12 26.30 6.31
C ASP A 130 -18.99 26.59 7.31
N LEU A 131 -19.28 27.43 8.32
CA LEU A 131 -18.33 27.85 9.36
C LEU A 131 -18.66 27.25 10.74
N GLY A 132 -19.72 26.44 10.83
CA GLY A 132 -20.17 25.78 12.05
C GLY A 132 -21.62 25.29 11.93
N GLU A 133 -22.14 24.68 12.99
CA GLU A 133 -23.48 24.11 13.01
C GLU A 133 -24.57 25.10 13.50
N GLU A 134 -24.17 26.28 13.94
CA GLU A 134 -25.07 27.29 14.48
C GLU A 134 -26.03 27.80 13.42
N HIS A 135 -27.32 27.59 13.64
CA HIS A 135 -28.39 27.95 12.68
C HIS A 135 -29.63 28.57 13.34
N ASP A 136 -29.58 28.78 14.64
CA ASP A 136 -30.71 29.36 15.39
C ASP A 136 -30.96 30.85 15.08
N GLY A 137 -30.06 31.46 14.33
CA GLY A 137 -30.13 32.85 13.93
C GLY A 137 -29.11 33.21 12.85
N ILE A 138 -29.12 34.50 12.48
CA ILE A 138 -28.11 35.07 11.58
C ILE A 138 -26.75 35.25 12.28
N TRP A 139 -25.69 35.31 11.52
CA TRP A 139 -24.37 35.69 12.02
C TRP A 139 -24.26 37.19 12.20
N VAL A 140 -24.24 37.64 13.47
CA VAL A 140 -24.05 39.06 13.84
C VAL A 140 -22.55 39.32 13.95
N LEU A 141 -22.06 40.28 13.18
CA LEU A 141 -20.65 40.64 13.10
C LEU A 141 -20.27 41.70 14.13
N PRO A 142 -18.99 41.87 14.47
CA PRO A 142 -18.51 42.95 15.32
C PRO A 142 -18.96 44.32 14.80
N GLU A 143 -19.33 45.24 15.71
CA GLU A 143 -19.86 46.57 15.38
C GLU A 143 -18.92 47.40 14.50
N GLN A 144 -17.59 47.23 14.69
CA GLN A 144 -16.56 47.93 13.93
C GLN A 144 -16.35 47.39 12.51
N SER A 145 -17.02 46.29 12.11
CA SER A 145 -16.86 45.70 10.78
C SER A 145 -17.21 46.70 9.66
N PRO A 146 -16.33 46.95 8.67
CA PRO A 146 -16.53 47.92 7.63
C PRO A 146 -17.65 47.52 6.65
N ILE A 147 -18.67 48.35 6.50
CA ILE A 147 -19.80 48.07 5.61
C ILE A 147 -19.32 47.94 4.16
N GLY A 148 -19.85 46.93 3.45
CA GLY A 148 -19.57 46.73 2.01
C GLY A 148 -18.27 45.97 1.74
N GLN A 149 -17.37 45.83 2.70
CA GLN A 149 -16.21 44.93 2.54
C GLN A 149 -16.66 43.48 2.57
N THR A 150 -15.89 42.61 1.89
CA THR A 150 -16.08 41.16 1.97
C THR A 150 -15.80 40.69 3.42
N ILE A 151 -16.49 39.66 3.85
CA ILE A 151 -16.30 39.09 5.19
C ILE A 151 -14.84 38.69 5.43
N ALA A 152 -14.21 38.06 4.41
CA ALA A 152 -12.81 37.64 4.49
C ALA A 152 -11.88 38.82 4.81
N ASN A 153 -12.05 39.96 4.14
CA ASN A 153 -11.23 41.15 4.38
C ASN A 153 -11.61 41.87 5.68
N ALA A 154 -12.92 42.00 5.96
CA ALA A 154 -13.41 42.71 7.16
C ALA A 154 -12.97 42.06 8.46
N LEU A 155 -12.89 40.73 8.50
CA LEU A 155 -12.47 39.95 9.66
C LEU A 155 -10.98 39.53 9.58
N GLY A 156 -10.30 39.82 8.47
CA GLY A 156 -8.91 39.44 8.25
C GLY A 156 -8.68 37.93 8.29
N ILE A 157 -9.57 37.18 7.63
CA ILE A 157 -9.55 35.68 7.63
C ILE A 157 -9.22 35.11 6.25
N ASP A 158 -8.63 35.92 5.35
CA ASP A 158 -8.11 35.43 4.09
C ASP A 158 -6.91 34.51 4.32
N ASP A 159 -7.01 33.27 3.91
CA ASP A 159 -5.98 32.25 4.14
C ASP A 159 -5.95 31.23 3.00
N TRP A 160 -4.79 30.60 2.84
CA TRP A 160 -4.58 29.49 1.93
C TRP A 160 -4.18 28.26 2.73
N ILE A 161 -4.78 27.12 2.37
CA ILE A 161 -4.58 25.84 3.02
C ILE A 161 -3.81 24.93 2.08
N ILE A 162 -2.67 24.47 2.56
CA ILE A 162 -1.79 23.52 1.87
C ILE A 162 -2.10 22.14 2.45
N GLU A 163 -2.46 21.18 1.60
CA GLU A 163 -2.62 19.79 1.99
C GLU A 163 -1.32 19.03 1.70
N ILE A 164 -0.67 18.55 2.76
CA ILE A 164 0.60 17.81 2.69
C ILE A 164 0.30 16.32 2.86
N ASP A 165 0.88 15.46 1.98
CA ASP A 165 0.77 14.00 2.10
C ASP A 165 1.43 13.50 3.40
N ASN A 166 0.62 12.84 4.23
CA ASN A 166 1.08 12.29 5.50
C ASN A 166 2.15 11.18 5.35
N LYS A 167 2.20 10.50 4.21
CA LYS A 167 3.21 9.45 3.94
C LYS A 167 4.59 10.07 3.79
N SER A 168 4.66 11.24 3.13
CA SER A 168 5.89 12.02 2.96
C SER A 168 6.50 12.48 4.29
N LEU A 169 5.68 12.64 5.34
CA LEU A 169 6.10 13.10 6.68
C LEU A 169 6.38 11.97 7.68
N THR A 170 6.19 10.71 7.32
CA THR A 170 6.22 9.58 8.28
C THR A 170 7.56 9.43 9.00
N HIS A 171 8.66 9.77 8.36
CA HIS A 171 10.01 9.71 8.93
C HIS A 171 10.42 11.01 9.64
N ARG A 172 9.67 12.10 9.48
CA ARG A 172 9.92 13.45 9.99
C ARG A 172 8.95 13.83 11.13
N PRO A 173 9.17 13.35 12.36
CA PRO A 173 8.29 13.66 13.50
C PRO A 173 8.18 15.18 13.78
N ASP A 174 9.20 15.96 13.45
CA ASP A 174 9.24 17.40 13.62
C ASP A 174 8.30 18.19 12.69
N LEU A 175 7.83 17.60 11.59
CA LEU A 175 6.95 18.25 10.60
C LEU A 175 5.45 18.05 10.86
N TRP A 176 5.07 17.45 11.98
CA TRP A 176 3.65 17.23 12.32
C TRP A 176 3.00 18.43 13.03
N GLY A 177 3.60 19.62 12.88
CA GLY A 177 3.11 20.90 13.34
C GLY A 177 3.59 22.06 12.47
N HIS A 178 2.87 23.19 12.54
CA HIS A 178 3.15 24.38 11.73
C HIS A 178 4.57 24.92 11.96
N ARG A 179 5.07 24.89 13.20
CA ARG A 179 6.41 25.39 13.51
C ARG A 179 7.52 24.55 12.85
N GLY A 180 7.34 23.25 12.76
CA GLY A 180 8.30 22.39 12.06
C GLY A 180 8.38 22.70 10.56
N LEU A 181 7.23 22.88 9.93
CA LEU A 181 7.15 23.30 8.52
C LEU A 181 7.69 24.72 8.31
N ALA A 182 7.39 25.64 9.23
CA ALA A 182 7.95 26.97 9.17
C ALA A 182 9.49 26.99 9.26
N ARG A 183 10.11 26.03 9.98
CA ARG A 183 11.57 25.83 10.01
C ARG A 183 12.11 25.43 8.63
N GLU A 184 11.43 24.52 7.95
CA GLU A 184 11.78 24.13 6.57
C GLU A 184 11.65 25.31 5.60
N ILE A 185 10.53 26.05 5.68
CA ILE A 185 10.28 27.23 4.86
C ILE A 185 11.38 28.30 5.10
N ALA A 186 11.73 28.52 6.36
CA ALA A 186 12.82 29.45 6.73
C ALA A 186 14.15 29.03 6.08
N ALA A 187 14.46 27.72 6.08
CA ALA A 187 15.68 27.20 5.44
C ALA A 187 15.64 27.32 3.90
N ILE A 188 14.48 27.02 3.27
CA ILE A 188 14.29 27.09 1.82
C ILE A 188 14.46 28.54 1.29
N TYR A 189 13.85 29.52 1.98
CA TYR A 189 13.83 30.92 1.55
C TYR A 189 14.89 31.80 2.22
N GLU A 190 15.85 31.20 2.93
CA GLU A 190 16.93 31.92 3.65
C GLU A 190 16.39 32.98 4.59
N ARG A 191 15.30 32.66 5.28
CA ARG A 191 14.65 33.56 6.24
C ARG A 191 14.89 33.11 7.68
N SER A 192 14.74 34.01 8.62
CA SER A 192 14.85 33.68 10.04
C SER A 192 13.54 33.09 10.56
N LEU A 193 13.64 31.96 11.28
CA LEU A 193 12.52 31.45 12.06
C LEU A 193 12.26 32.40 13.23
N LEU A 194 11.03 32.89 13.37
CA LEU A 194 10.65 33.81 14.44
C LEU A 194 10.80 33.12 15.81
N PRO A 195 11.32 33.85 16.84
CA PRO A 195 11.48 33.29 18.16
C PRO A 195 10.12 32.88 18.75
N LEU A 196 10.08 31.76 19.47
CA LEU A 196 8.94 31.31 20.23
C LEU A 196 9.34 31.15 21.67
N ASP A 197 8.69 31.90 22.56
CA ASP A 197 8.91 31.76 24.01
C ASP A 197 8.08 30.58 24.53
N THR A 198 8.78 29.54 24.96
CA THR A 198 8.19 28.30 25.53
C THR A 198 8.51 28.19 27.03
N SER A 199 8.95 29.26 27.68
CA SER A 199 9.21 29.26 29.13
C SER A 199 7.89 29.21 29.91
N ILE A 200 7.89 28.47 31.01
CA ILE A 200 6.75 28.47 31.92
C ILE A 200 6.66 29.87 32.58
N PRO A 201 5.46 30.51 32.60
CA PRO A 201 5.26 31.75 33.37
C PRO A 201 5.57 31.58 34.85
N GLU A 202 5.63 32.70 35.59
CA GLU A 202 5.85 32.69 37.03
C GLU A 202 4.89 31.70 37.74
N THR A 203 5.47 30.82 38.55
CA THR A 203 4.76 29.77 39.32
C THR A 203 4.80 30.08 40.83
N GLY A 204 3.80 29.62 41.53
CA GLY A 204 3.78 29.64 43.01
C GLY A 204 4.71 28.57 43.63
N ASP A 205 4.72 28.56 44.98
CA ASP A 205 5.58 27.67 45.78
C ASP A 205 4.81 26.43 46.31
N ALA A 206 3.61 26.13 45.79
CA ALA A 206 2.88 24.91 46.16
C ALA A 206 3.64 23.64 45.73
N ALA A 207 3.36 22.53 46.39
CA ALA A 207 3.95 21.25 45.97
C ALA A 207 3.50 20.90 44.54
N SER A 208 4.44 20.36 43.74
CA SER A 208 4.14 19.88 42.40
C SER A 208 3.10 18.76 42.44
N TYR A 209 2.27 18.67 41.40
CA TYR A 209 1.23 17.64 41.31
C TYR A 209 1.86 16.24 41.27
N PRO A 210 1.43 15.27 42.10
CA PRO A 210 2.03 13.95 42.14
C PRO A 210 1.83 13.19 40.81
N ILE A 211 2.94 12.64 40.26
CA ILE A 211 2.89 11.81 39.05
C ILE A 211 3.78 10.60 39.29
N ALA A 212 3.27 9.41 38.92
CA ALA A 212 4.00 8.16 38.91
C ALA A 212 3.90 7.50 37.53
N ILE A 213 5.05 7.02 37.02
CA ILE A 213 5.11 6.25 35.77
C ILE A 213 5.46 4.80 36.13
N GLU A 214 4.52 3.87 35.93
CA GLU A 214 4.64 2.44 36.24
C GLU A 214 4.77 1.58 34.98
N THR A 215 5.27 2.15 33.87
CA THR A 215 5.40 1.46 32.59
C THR A 215 6.58 2.02 31.78
N GLU A 216 7.18 1.17 30.95
CA GLU A 216 8.17 1.59 29.95
C GLU A 216 7.54 2.29 28.75
N GLY A 217 6.22 2.17 28.56
CA GLY A 217 5.48 2.77 27.47
C GLY A 217 5.30 4.29 27.56
N CYS A 218 5.65 4.91 28.71
CA CYS A 218 5.68 6.36 28.88
C CYS A 218 7.10 6.77 29.31
N THR A 219 7.81 7.51 28.45
CA THR A 219 9.21 7.92 28.72
C THR A 219 9.31 9.24 29.45
N ARG A 220 8.32 10.15 29.28
CA ARG A 220 8.25 11.43 29.98
C ARG A 220 6.80 11.86 30.14
N TYR A 221 6.49 12.45 31.28
CA TYR A 221 5.18 13.01 31.56
C TYR A 221 5.34 14.34 32.30
N VAL A 222 4.83 15.42 31.69
CA VAL A 222 4.80 16.77 32.28
C VAL A 222 3.35 17.07 32.68
N GLY A 223 3.15 17.36 33.96
CA GLY A 223 1.87 17.79 34.51
C GLY A 223 1.96 19.21 35.07
N LEU A 224 1.17 20.13 34.56
CA LEU A 224 1.14 21.52 35.03
C LEU A 224 -0.26 21.85 35.61
N PRO A 225 -0.39 22.06 36.92
CA PRO A 225 -1.65 22.51 37.50
C PRO A 225 -1.89 24.01 37.21
N ILE A 226 -3.13 24.34 36.86
CA ILE A 226 -3.58 25.68 36.49
C ILE A 226 -4.86 26.01 37.22
N GLU A 227 -4.98 27.22 37.77
CA GLU A 227 -6.14 27.73 38.47
C GLU A 227 -6.61 29.07 37.90
N GLY A 228 -7.85 29.45 38.22
CA GLY A 228 -8.42 30.72 37.80
C GLY A 228 -8.78 30.76 36.31
N VAL A 229 -9.23 29.65 35.79
CA VAL A 229 -9.70 29.46 34.42
C VAL A 229 -11.18 29.23 34.40
N ALA A 230 -11.82 29.42 33.26
CA ALA A 230 -13.18 29.04 33.01
C ALA A 230 -13.38 28.69 31.55
N PRO A 231 -14.16 27.67 31.22
CA PRO A 231 -14.60 27.41 29.85
C PRO A 231 -15.32 28.63 29.26
N GLY A 232 -15.18 28.84 28.00
CA GLY A 232 -15.79 29.96 27.28
C GLY A 232 -15.41 29.98 25.81
N PRO A 233 -15.93 30.95 25.07
CA PRO A 233 -15.62 31.05 23.63
C PRO A 233 -14.14 31.40 23.42
N SER A 234 -13.52 30.75 22.48
CA SER A 234 -12.17 31.05 22.02
C SER A 234 -12.11 32.43 21.34
N PRO A 235 -10.98 33.15 21.43
CA PRO A 235 -10.75 34.35 20.64
C PRO A 235 -10.85 34.08 19.16
N ASP A 236 -11.31 35.05 18.39
CA ASP A 236 -11.54 34.90 16.93
C ASP A 236 -10.31 34.38 16.17
N TRP A 237 -9.10 34.90 16.51
CA TRP A 237 -7.87 34.46 15.85
C TRP A 237 -7.62 32.95 16.04
N LEU A 238 -7.93 32.40 17.19
CA LEU A 238 -7.76 30.97 17.51
C LEU A 238 -8.81 30.13 16.78
N ARG A 239 -10.07 30.57 16.82
CA ARG A 239 -11.19 29.90 16.11
C ARG A 239 -10.92 29.79 14.60
N TRP A 240 -10.47 30.89 13.96
CA TRP A 240 -10.24 30.89 12.52
C TRP A 240 -9.07 30.01 12.11
N LEU A 241 -7.98 29.99 12.86
CA LEU A 241 -6.85 29.11 12.56
C LEU A 241 -7.21 27.62 12.71
N LEU A 242 -7.99 27.26 13.72
CA LEU A 242 -8.47 25.89 13.89
C LEU A 242 -9.43 25.48 12.77
N LEU A 243 -10.42 26.32 12.46
CA LEU A 243 -11.35 26.06 11.35
C LEU A 243 -10.62 25.90 10.00
N ALA A 244 -9.61 26.72 9.75
CA ALA A 244 -8.84 26.69 8.52
C ALA A 244 -8.15 25.33 8.29
N VAL A 245 -7.78 24.63 9.35
CA VAL A 245 -7.16 23.30 9.26
C VAL A 245 -8.13 22.14 9.57
N GLY A 246 -9.45 22.41 9.50
CA GLY A 246 -10.50 21.41 9.66
C GLY A 246 -10.79 21.01 11.11
N GLN A 247 -10.30 21.77 12.11
CA GLN A 247 -10.61 21.53 13.52
C GLN A 247 -11.83 22.36 13.95
N ARG A 248 -12.80 21.70 14.55
CA ARG A 248 -14.00 22.37 15.07
C ARG A 248 -13.70 23.00 16.42
N PRO A 249 -13.87 24.34 16.58
CA PRO A 249 -13.76 24.98 17.90
C PRO A 249 -14.84 24.48 18.86
N ILE A 250 -14.47 24.23 20.10
CA ILE A 250 -15.34 23.71 21.18
C ILE A 250 -15.45 24.73 22.32
N ASP A 251 -14.34 24.96 22.99
CA ASP A 251 -14.18 25.96 24.03
C ASP A 251 -12.71 26.37 24.15
N LEU A 252 -12.44 27.49 24.81
CA LEU A 252 -11.08 28.07 24.89
C LEU A 252 -10.03 27.06 25.35
N LEU A 253 -10.33 26.23 26.36
CA LEU A 253 -9.33 25.38 27.01
C LEU A 253 -8.97 24.20 26.11
N VAL A 254 -9.97 23.61 25.48
CA VAL A 254 -9.80 22.51 24.50
C VAL A 254 -9.17 23.03 23.19
N ASP A 255 -9.66 24.17 22.70
CA ASP A 255 -9.17 24.79 21.48
C ASP A 255 -7.69 25.19 21.59
N LEU A 256 -7.28 25.70 22.75
CA LEU A 256 -5.88 26.04 23.02
C LEU A 256 -5.00 24.78 23.07
N SER A 257 -5.50 23.66 23.62
CA SER A 257 -4.84 22.36 23.57
C SER A 257 -4.64 21.89 22.13
N ASN A 258 -5.69 21.92 21.31
CA ASN A 258 -5.62 21.58 19.90
C ASN A 258 -4.67 22.51 19.12
N PHE A 259 -4.69 23.80 19.41
CA PHE A 259 -3.78 24.77 18.80
C PHE A 259 -2.32 24.42 19.06
N VAL A 260 -1.95 24.17 20.33
CA VAL A 260 -0.55 23.84 20.69
C VAL A 260 -0.12 22.51 20.06
N MET A 261 -1.00 21.53 19.99
CA MET A 261 -0.72 20.27 19.28
C MET A 261 -0.42 20.50 17.79
N LEU A 262 -1.23 21.29 17.11
CA LEU A 262 -1.08 21.57 15.67
C LEU A 262 0.03 22.57 15.38
N ASP A 263 0.39 23.42 16.35
CA ASP A 263 1.47 24.38 16.24
C ASP A 263 2.85 23.71 16.36
N LEU A 264 3.06 22.94 17.43
CA LEU A 264 4.34 22.32 17.75
C LEU A 264 4.48 20.85 17.31
N GLY A 265 3.37 20.21 16.95
CA GLY A 265 3.35 18.77 16.68
C GLY A 265 3.33 17.91 17.95
N GLN A 266 3.14 18.49 19.13
CA GLN A 266 3.11 17.81 20.43
C GLN A 266 1.69 17.73 20.97
N PRO A 267 1.06 16.54 20.98
CA PRO A 267 -0.24 16.40 21.63
C PRO A 267 -0.17 16.66 23.12
N ASN A 268 -1.24 17.25 23.64
CA ASN A 268 -1.43 17.55 25.03
C ASN A 268 -2.93 17.38 25.40
N HIS A 269 -3.25 17.29 26.68
CA HIS A 269 -4.61 17.15 27.15
C HIS A 269 -4.84 17.99 28.40
N VAL A 270 -6.07 18.49 28.56
CA VAL A 270 -6.50 19.24 29.72
C VAL A 270 -7.54 18.45 30.51
N PHE A 271 -7.20 18.08 31.73
CA PHE A 271 -8.12 17.44 32.66
C PHE A 271 -8.75 18.50 33.58
N ASP A 272 -10.02 18.33 33.90
CA ASP A 272 -10.64 19.03 35.05
C ASP A 272 -9.98 18.47 36.33
N ARG A 273 -9.16 19.27 36.99
CA ARG A 273 -8.41 18.86 38.17
C ARG A 273 -9.31 18.46 39.32
N ASN A 274 -10.44 19.11 39.52
CA ASN A 274 -11.39 18.79 40.60
C ASN A 274 -11.97 17.39 40.41
N ARG A 275 -12.15 16.94 39.16
CA ARG A 275 -12.65 15.60 38.84
C ARG A 275 -11.60 14.49 38.99
N LEU A 276 -10.32 14.83 38.96
CA LEU A 276 -9.24 13.87 39.25
C LEU A 276 -9.09 13.57 40.73
N GLU A 277 -9.60 14.43 41.61
CA GLU A 277 -9.39 14.36 43.06
C GLU A 277 -10.54 13.71 43.83
N VAL A 278 -11.63 13.29 43.15
CA VAL A 278 -12.94 12.94 43.81
C VAL A 278 -12.92 11.64 44.61
N ASP A 279 -12.04 10.66 44.34
CA ASP A 279 -12.11 9.35 45.00
C ASP A 279 -10.82 8.95 45.73
N GLY A 280 -10.47 9.66 46.78
CA GLY A 280 -9.49 9.17 47.77
C GLY A 280 -8.11 9.74 47.71
N GLY A 281 -8.07 11.08 47.67
CA GLY A 281 -6.94 11.94 48.10
C GLY A 281 -5.56 11.35 48.06
N GLY A 282 -4.74 11.75 47.08
CA GLY A 282 -3.32 11.76 47.30
C GLY A 282 -2.44 10.91 46.44
N ARG A 283 -2.95 10.11 45.49
CA ARG A 283 -2.09 9.32 44.58
C ARG A 283 -1.67 10.09 43.32
N GLY A 284 -2.35 11.17 42.95
CA GLY A 284 -2.06 11.93 41.74
C GLY A 284 -2.33 11.12 40.45
N ILE A 285 -1.56 11.44 39.38
CA ILE A 285 -1.60 10.69 38.13
C ILE A 285 -0.70 9.48 38.20
N VAL A 286 -1.20 8.33 37.70
CA VAL A 286 -0.45 7.09 37.50
C VAL A 286 -0.56 6.69 36.04
N VAL A 287 0.57 6.58 35.36
CA VAL A 287 0.63 6.05 33.98
C VAL A 287 1.05 4.59 34.06
N ARG A 288 0.19 3.70 33.64
CA ARG A 288 0.38 2.25 33.70
C ARG A 288 -0.15 1.51 32.48
N ASN A 289 0.20 0.24 32.37
CA ASN A 289 -0.47 -0.64 31.44
C ASN A 289 -1.89 -0.98 31.96
N ALA A 290 -2.81 -1.24 31.05
CA ALA A 290 -4.14 -1.74 31.36
C ALA A 290 -4.06 -3.20 31.89
N SER A 291 -5.06 -3.62 32.64
CA SER A 291 -5.30 -5.04 32.90
C SER A 291 -6.03 -5.67 31.71
N GLU A 292 -5.83 -7.00 31.50
CA GLU A 292 -6.50 -7.68 30.39
C GLU A 292 -8.03 -7.59 30.53
N GLY A 293 -8.68 -7.03 29.52
CA GLY A 293 -10.14 -6.81 29.51
C GLY A 293 -10.64 -5.61 30.32
N GLU A 294 -9.74 -4.77 30.85
CA GLU A 294 -10.09 -3.50 31.48
C GLU A 294 -10.84 -2.60 30.49
N THR A 295 -11.74 -1.75 30.97
CA THR A 295 -12.55 -0.89 30.11
C THR A 295 -12.43 0.57 30.48
N ILE A 296 -12.47 1.43 29.46
CA ILE A 296 -12.57 2.89 29.63
C ILE A 296 -13.66 3.43 28.69
N GLU A 297 -14.41 4.42 29.19
CA GLU A 297 -15.33 5.21 28.36
C GLU A 297 -14.60 6.46 27.89
N THR A 298 -14.44 6.60 26.58
CA THR A 298 -13.72 7.70 25.95
C THR A 298 -14.64 8.87 25.61
N LEU A 299 -14.06 10.06 25.30
CA LEU A 299 -14.81 11.32 25.04
C LEU A 299 -15.85 11.23 23.92
N ASP A 300 -15.76 10.22 23.05
CA ASP A 300 -16.78 9.91 22.01
C ASP A 300 -17.97 9.08 22.55
N GLY A 301 -18.00 8.79 23.86
CA GLY A 301 -19.05 8.03 24.53
C GLY A 301 -18.97 6.52 24.35
N GLU A 302 -17.91 6.01 23.72
CA GLU A 302 -17.72 4.58 23.44
C GLU A 302 -16.95 3.88 24.56
N LYS A 303 -17.43 2.71 24.99
CA LYS A 303 -16.73 1.84 25.94
C LYS A 303 -15.77 0.91 25.20
N ARG A 304 -14.49 1.06 25.50
CA ARG A 304 -13.41 0.32 24.86
C ARG A 304 -12.83 -0.72 25.79
N ARG A 305 -12.70 -1.95 25.28
CA ARG A 305 -12.06 -3.05 25.98
C ARG A 305 -10.57 -3.11 25.61
N LEU A 306 -9.72 -3.16 26.62
CA LEU A 306 -8.28 -3.01 26.50
C LEU A 306 -7.56 -4.35 26.68
N ARG A 307 -6.34 -4.40 26.19
CA ARG A 307 -5.35 -5.47 26.37
C ARG A 307 -4.32 -5.04 27.41
N ALA A 308 -3.63 -6.01 28.01
CA ALA A 308 -2.54 -5.73 28.95
C ALA A 308 -1.36 -4.93 28.35
N SER A 309 -1.28 -4.80 27.02
CA SER A 309 -0.28 -3.97 26.35
C SER A 309 -0.69 -2.52 26.17
N ASP A 310 -1.97 -2.18 26.35
CA ASP A 310 -2.49 -0.83 26.12
C ASP A 310 -2.18 0.08 27.33
N LEU A 311 -1.93 1.36 27.05
CA LEU A 311 -1.52 2.33 28.09
C LEU A 311 -2.71 3.15 28.59
N LEU A 312 -2.76 3.32 29.90
CA LEU A 312 -3.73 4.15 30.59
C LEU A 312 -3.05 5.28 31.37
N ILE A 313 -3.72 6.41 31.40
CA ILE A 313 -3.49 7.47 32.40
C ILE A 313 -4.62 7.31 33.42
N CYS A 314 -4.26 7.21 34.69
CA CYS A 314 -5.18 6.98 35.78
C CYS A 314 -5.08 8.10 36.82
N ALA A 315 -6.19 8.48 37.43
CA ALA A 315 -6.21 9.24 38.69
C ALA A 315 -6.22 8.21 39.85
N GLY A 316 -5.07 8.03 40.49
CA GLY A 316 -4.85 6.87 41.34
C GLY A 316 -5.03 5.57 40.57
N ASP A 317 -6.08 4.81 40.93
CA ASP A 317 -6.40 3.54 40.24
C ASP A 317 -7.43 3.68 39.12
N THR A 318 -8.15 4.83 39.04
CA THR A 318 -9.25 5.06 38.08
C THR A 318 -8.75 5.53 36.72
N PRO A 319 -9.06 4.83 35.62
CA PRO A 319 -8.68 5.26 34.27
C PRO A 319 -9.36 6.59 33.90
N VAL A 320 -8.56 7.59 33.47
CA VAL A 320 -9.01 8.92 33.04
C VAL A 320 -8.68 9.25 31.60
N ALA A 321 -7.76 8.51 30.98
CA ALA A 321 -7.50 8.63 29.54
C ALA A 321 -6.88 7.34 28.99
N LEU A 322 -7.17 7.05 27.71
CA LEU A 322 -6.40 6.12 26.91
C LEU A 322 -5.16 6.87 26.39
N ALA A 323 -4.01 6.56 26.97
CA ALA A 323 -2.79 7.33 26.82
C ALA A 323 -2.40 7.58 25.35
N GLY A 324 -2.21 8.85 25.01
CA GLY A 324 -1.79 9.29 23.66
C GLY A 324 -2.84 9.11 22.55
N ILE A 325 -4.07 8.69 22.90
CA ILE A 325 -5.13 8.44 21.91
C ILE A 325 -6.34 9.35 22.18
N MET A 326 -7.00 9.20 23.34
CA MET A 326 -8.20 9.97 23.66
C MET A 326 -8.45 10.05 25.17
N GLY A 327 -8.88 11.22 25.65
CA GLY A 327 -9.30 11.42 27.04
C GLY A 327 -10.54 10.59 27.41
N GLY A 328 -10.72 10.39 28.71
CA GLY A 328 -11.92 9.74 29.26
C GLY A 328 -13.05 10.73 29.53
N GLU A 329 -14.29 10.27 29.43
CA GLU A 329 -15.49 11.08 29.60
C GLU A 329 -15.58 11.69 31.03
N GLY A 330 -15.13 10.94 32.06
CA GLY A 330 -15.26 11.33 33.45
C GLY A 330 -14.40 12.50 33.92
N SER A 331 -13.31 12.80 33.19
CA SER A 331 -12.32 13.84 33.56
C SER A 331 -12.30 15.04 32.62
N LYS A 332 -13.27 15.13 31.69
CA LYS A 332 -13.35 16.20 30.69
C LYS A 332 -13.64 17.58 31.34
N VAL A 333 -13.21 18.62 30.66
CA VAL A 333 -13.60 20.01 30.96
C VAL A 333 -15.11 20.15 30.83
N ALA A 334 -15.72 20.83 31.82
CA ALA A 334 -17.15 21.07 31.91
C ALA A 334 -17.42 22.54 32.28
N PRO A 335 -18.66 23.03 32.14
CA PRO A 335 -18.98 24.45 32.37
C PRO A 335 -18.62 25.00 33.77
N ASP A 336 -18.45 24.11 34.75
CA ASP A 336 -18.07 24.41 36.13
C ASP A 336 -16.57 24.26 36.42
N THR A 337 -15.74 23.95 35.41
CA THR A 337 -14.30 23.78 35.56
C THR A 337 -13.62 25.11 35.84
N ASP A 338 -12.90 25.21 36.98
CA ASP A 338 -12.12 26.38 37.40
C ASP A 338 -10.61 26.08 37.61
N SER A 339 -10.25 24.81 37.52
CA SER A 339 -8.90 24.30 37.74
C SER A 339 -8.59 23.16 36.79
N LEU A 340 -7.40 23.20 36.18
CA LEU A 340 -6.93 22.22 35.22
C LEU A 340 -5.66 21.53 35.71
N LEU A 341 -5.48 20.30 35.21
CA LEU A 341 -4.18 19.67 35.07
C LEU A 341 -3.86 19.54 33.59
N LEU A 342 -2.89 20.30 33.08
CA LEU A 342 -2.38 20.15 31.74
C LEU A 342 -1.42 18.96 31.72
N GLU A 343 -1.73 17.97 30.86
CA GLU A 343 -0.87 16.83 30.53
C GLU A 343 -0.11 17.12 29.26
N VAL A 344 1.20 16.88 29.26
CA VAL A 344 2.01 16.79 28.05
C VAL A 344 3.02 15.65 28.20
N ALA A 345 2.90 14.61 27.41
CA ALA A 345 3.66 13.39 27.62
C ALA A 345 4.46 12.96 26.37
N SER A 346 5.36 11.99 26.57
CA SER A 346 6.07 11.27 25.51
C SER A 346 5.83 9.78 25.69
N PHE A 347 5.12 9.15 24.73
CA PHE A 347 4.77 7.75 24.77
C PHE A 347 5.57 6.95 23.72
N GLU A 348 5.74 5.66 23.98
CA GLU A 348 6.38 4.72 23.06
C GLU A 348 5.52 4.56 21.80
N ALA A 349 6.09 4.91 20.63
CA ALA A 349 5.36 5.05 19.37
C ALA A 349 4.69 3.75 18.88
N ILE A 350 5.36 2.60 19.08
CA ILE A 350 4.85 1.30 18.65
C ILE A 350 3.63 0.90 19.49
N THR A 351 3.67 1.14 20.79
CA THR A 351 2.57 0.88 21.72
C THR A 351 1.34 1.70 21.36
N ILE A 352 1.49 3.01 21.14
CA ILE A 352 0.36 3.86 20.72
C ILE A 352 -0.23 3.40 19.38
N ARG A 353 0.62 3.07 18.41
CA ARG A 353 0.16 2.55 17.11
C ARG A 353 -0.63 1.24 17.25
N ARG A 354 -0.14 0.30 18.07
CA ARG A 354 -0.80 -0.99 18.31
C ARG A 354 -2.13 -0.82 19.02
N THR A 355 -2.18 0.02 20.04
CA THR A 355 -3.41 0.33 20.77
C THR A 355 -4.43 1.01 19.86
N SER A 356 -4.04 2.05 19.12
CA SER A 356 -4.90 2.74 18.14
C SER A 356 -5.50 1.77 17.12
N THR A 357 -4.70 0.86 16.59
CA THR A 357 -5.17 -0.18 15.65
C THR A 357 -6.12 -1.17 16.33
N HIS A 358 -5.81 -1.59 17.57
CA HIS A 358 -6.62 -2.54 18.31
C HIS A 358 -8.02 -2.00 18.62
N VAL A 359 -8.08 -0.78 19.13
CA VAL A 359 -9.37 -0.15 19.48
C VAL A 359 -10.10 0.47 18.29
N GLY A 360 -9.47 0.44 17.09
CA GLY A 360 -10.05 1.00 15.86
C GLY A 360 -10.20 2.53 15.90
N LEU A 361 -9.37 3.24 16.68
CA LEU A 361 -9.48 4.67 16.90
C LEU A 361 -8.18 5.38 16.52
N ARG A 362 -8.22 6.12 15.43
CA ARG A 362 -7.11 6.98 15.00
C ARG A 362 -7.46 8.44 15.18
N THR A 363 -6.71 9.14 16.01
CA THR A 363 -6.89 10.55 16.33
C THR A 363 -5.69 11.37 15.88
N ASP A 364 -5.81 12.71 15.84
CA ASP A 364 -4.69 13.63 15.63
C ASP A 364 -3.55 13.44 16.62
N SER A 365 -3.89 13.08 17.86
CA SER A 365 -2.95 12.76 18.93
C SER A 365 -2.19 11.46 18.60
N SER A 366 -2.90 10.35 18.37
CA SER A 366 -2.27 9.05 18.06
C SER A 366 -1.43 9.10 16.78
N ALA A 367 -1.89 9.83 15.75
CA ALA A 367 -1.16 10.03 14.50
C ALA A 367 0.22 10.71 14.69
N ARG A 368 0.35 11.56 15.73
CA ARG A 368 1.61 12.21 16.09
C ARG A 368 2.47 11.33 16.99
N PHE A 369 1.91 10.76 18.05
CA PHE A 369 2.67 9.90 18.96
C PHE A 369 3.28 8.66 18.27
N GLU A 370 2.62 8.09 17.28
CA GLU A 370 3.18 6.96 16.50
C GLU A 370 4.45 7.33 15.68
N LYS A 371 4.90 8.61 15.67
CA LYS A 371 6.04 9.08 14.87
C LYS A 371 7.35 9.21 15.65
N THR A 372 7.40 8.90 16.93
CA THR A 372 8.59 9.04 17.79
C THR A 372 8.98 10.51 17.99
N LEU A 373 8.09 11.25 18.63
CA LEU A 373 8.27 12.68 18.91
C LEU A 373 9.51 12.97 19.77
N ASP A 374 10.04 14.20 19.67
CA ASP A 374 11.17 14.66 20.48
C ASP A 374 10.80 14.69 21.97
N PRO A 375 11.51 13.97 22.85
CA PRO A 375 11.24 13.99 24.29
C PRO A 375 11.47 15.34 24.97
N LYS A 376 12.05 16.33 24.29
CA LYS A 376 12.15 17.71 24.76
C LYS A 376 10.88 18.54 24.56
N LEU A 377 10.04 18.17 23.59
CA LEU A 377 8.83 18.93 23.26
C LEU A 377 7.80 19.03 24.41
N PRO A 378 7.57 18.04 25.28
CA PRO A 378 6.54 18.13 26.30
C PRO A 378 6.67 19.38 27.17
N LEU A 379 7.85 19.70 27.67
CA LEU A 379 8.05 20.90 28.50
C LEU A 379 7.90 22.21 27.71
N GLN A 380 8.33 22.21 26.43
CA GLN A 380 8.15 23.36 25.53
C GLN A 380 6.67 23.61 25.22
N ALA A 381 5.90 22.55 24.94
CA ALA A 381 4.48 22.66 24.69
C ALA A 381 3.70 23.12 25.94
N ALA A 382 4.06 22.62 27.12
CA ALA A 382 3.48 23.09 28.36
C ALA A 382 3.73 24.60 28.60
N GLY A 383 4.93 25.07 28.33
CA GLY A 383 5.28 26.49 28.42
C GLY A 383 4.54 27.36 27.41
N HIS A 384 4.46 26.87 26.16
CA HIS A 384 3.71 27.58 25.09
C HIS A 384 2.22 27.67 25.42
N PHE A 385 1.59 26.57 25.88
CA PHE A 385 0.20 26.56 26.34
C PHE A 385 0.00 27.57 27.49
N ALA A 386 0.86 27.52 28.49
CA ALA A 386 0.75 28.37 29.67
C ALA A 386 0.83 29.87 29.34
N ARG A 387 1.71 30.25 28.41
CA ARG A 387 1.85 31.63 27.96
C ARG A 387 0.64 32.13 27.21
N LEU A 388 0.19 31.36 26.22
CA LEU A 388 -1.01 31.73 25.45
C LEU A 388 -2.24 31.83 26.36
N LEU A 389 -2.39 30.87 27.28
CA LEU A 389 -3.49 30.93 28.25
C LEU A 389 -3.43 32.18 29.11
N ARG A 390 -2.24 32.55 29.60
CA ARG A 390 -2.04 33.76 30.41
C ARG A 390 -2.32 35.05 29.65
N GLU A 391 -1.99 35.09 28.36
CA GLU A 391 -2.33 36.21 27.48
C GLU A 391 -3.84 36.39 27.29
N ILE A 392 -4.56 35.25 27.13
CA ILE A 392 -6.00 35.23 26.86
C ILE A 392 -6.77 35.40 28.19
N VAL A 393 -6.31 34.73 29.25
CA VAL A 393 -6.94 34.70 30.56
C VAL A 393 -5.93 35.24 31.60
N PRO A 394 -5.83 36.56 31.83
CA PRO A 394 -4.87 37.15 32.77
C PRO A 394 -5.04 36.68 34.24
N ALA A 395 -6.22 36.15 34.59
CA ALA A 395 -6.52 35.57 35.90
C ALA A 395 -5.92 34.17 36.10
N ALA A 396 -5.47 33.49 35.05
CA ALA A 396 -4.87 32.17 35.13
C ALA A 396 -3.62 32.19 36.01
N ARG A 397 -3.48 31.24 36.92
CA ARG A 397 -2.36 31.10 37.86
C ARG A 397 -1.81 29.70 37.81
N PHE A 398 -0.51 29.60 38.02
CA PHE A 398 0.23 28.35 38.08
C PHE A 398 0.68 28.13 39.54
N PRO A 399 -0.06 27.39 40.35
CA PRO A 399 0.18 27.30 41.78
C PRO A 399 1.52 26.63 42.16
N SER A 400 2.04 25.78 41.27
CA SER A 400 3.31 25.10 41.47
C SER A 400 4.12 25.04 40.18
N LYS A 401 5.37 24.65 40.29
CA LYS A 401 6.20 24.24 39.14
C LYS A 401 5.58 23.01 38.48
N PRO A 402 5.80 22.79 37.17
CA PRO A 402 5.38 21.57 36.53
C PRO A 402 6.06 20.37 37.20
N SER A 403 5.34 19.28 37.33
CA SER A 403 5.93 17.97 37.55
C SER A 403 6.51 17.49 36.21
N ASP A 404 7.73 16.97 36.20
CA ASP A 404 8.42 16.50 34.99
C ASP A 404 9.08 15.16 35.35
N GLU A 405 8.37 14.09 35.12
CA GLU A 405 8.72 12.74 35.53
C GLU A 405 9.04 11.85 34.32
N GLY A 406 9.92 10.85 34.51
CA GLY A 406 10.23 9.81 33.50
C GLY A 406 11.72 9.60 33.28
N ALA A 407 12.01 8.57 32.54
CA ALA A 407 13.37 8.12 32.21
C ALA A 407 13.69 8.37 30.73
N TRP A 408 13.71 9.64 30.32
CA TRP A 408 14.06 10.01 28.95
C TRP A 408 15.54 10.44 28.85
N THR A 409 16.08 10.31 27.64
CA THR A 409 17.44 10.78 27.33
C THR A 409 17.39 11.75 26.16
N ASP A 410 18.31 12.72 26.15
CA ASP A 410 18.47 13.61 25.01
C ASP A 410 18.95 12.82 23.79
N PRO A 411 18.17 12.74 22.71
CA PRO A 411 18.54 12.01 21.50
C PRO A 411 19.61 12.71 20.66
N SER A 412 19.93 13.97 20.95
CA SER A 412 20.93 14.76 20.21
C SER A 412 22.25 14.01 20.07
N ARG A 413 22.85 14.08 18.88
CA ARG A 413 24.08 13.36 18.57
C ARG A 413 25.01 14.18 17.68
N VAL A 414 26.27 13.76 17.58
CA VAL A 414 27.24 14.34 16.65
C VAL A 414 27.54 13.33 15.57
N ILE A 415 27.46 13.76 14.31
CA ILE A 415 27.77 12.93 13.15
C ILE A 415 28.91 13.59 12.37
N PRO A 416 30.06 12.88 12.18
CA PRO A 416 31.12 13.39 11.34
C PRO A 416 30.69 13.37 9.87
N LEU A 417 30.85 14.49 9.17
CA LEU A 417 30.48 14.67 7.76
C LEU A 417 31.74 14.97 6.94
N ARG A 418 32.03 14.11 6.00
CA ARG A 418 33.09 14.29 5.02
C ARG A 418 32.55 15.10 3.84
N ASN A 419 33.03 16.33 3.67
CA ASN A 419 32.57 17.24 2.62
C ASN A 419 32.79 16.67 1.21
N GLU A 420 33.89 15.95 0.99
CA GLU A 420 34.15 15.24 -0.26
C GLU A 420 33.12 14.13 -0.53
N ARG A 421 32.58 13.50 0.54
CA ARG A 421 31.49 12.51 0.39
C ARG A 421 30.21 13.16 -0.12
N VAL A 422 29.90 14.39 0.33
CA VAL A 422 28.75 15.18 -0.17
C VAL A 422 28.92 15.43 -1.67
N ARG A 423 30.09 15.96 -2.07
CA ARG A 423 30.38 16.26 -3.48
C ARG A 423 30.30 15.03 -4.38
N THR A 424 30.86 13.90 -3.90
CA THR A 424 30.84 12.65 -4.66
C THR A 424 29.45 12.07 -4.79
N ALA A 425 28.67 12.07 -3.71
CA ALA A 425 27.32 11.49 -3.70
C ALA A 425 26.35 12.31 -4.55
N LEU A 426 26.42 13.63 -4.49
CA LEU A 426 25.56 14.52 -5.27
C LEU A 426 26.07 14.75 -6.70
N GLY A 427 27.31 14.37 -7.00
CA GLY A 427 27.91 14.61 -8.31
C GLY A 427 28.13 16.10 -8.65
N LYS A 428 28.15 16.95 -7.62
CA LYS A 428 28.22 18.42 -7.72
C LYS A 428 29.34 18.98 -6.85
N SER A 429 30.07 19.97 -7.35
CA SER A 429 31.02 20.71 -6.56
C SER A 429 30.27 21.75 -5.70
N ILE A 430 30.05 21.41 -4.43
CA ILE A 430 29.46 22.30 -3.41
C ILE A 430 30.57 22.76 -2.47
N SER A 431 30.62 24.05 -2.16
CA SER A 431 31.65 24.61 -1.26
C SER A 431 31.39 24.19 0.20
N ASP A 432 32.43 24.21 1.03
CA ASP A 432 32.31 23.94 2.47
C ASP A 432 31.42 24.98 3.16
N ASP A 433 31.49 26.23 2.70
CA ASP A 433 30.64 27.30 3.26
C ASP A 433 29.18 27.10 2.93
N GLU A 434 28.86 26.63 1.71
CA GLU A 434 27.49 26.29 1.31
C GLU A 434 26.95 25.06 2.07
N ILE A 435 27.77 24.01 2.26
CA ILE A 435 27.42 22.85 3.08
C ILE A 435 27.08 23.29 4.50
N ARG A 436 27.93 24.13 5.10
CA ARG A 436 27.72 24.67 6.45
C ARG A 436 26.43 25.49 6.52
N ASP A 437 26.25 26.45 5.62
CA ASP A 437 25.12 27.36 5.57
C ASP A 437 23.80 26.61 5.47
N ILE A 438 23.70 25.62 4.58
CA ILE A 438 22.51 24.77 4.44
C ILE A 438 22.17 24.07 5.76
N LEU A 439 23.15 23.45 6.41
CA LEU A 439 22.93 22.73 7.65
C LEU A 439 22.56 23.70 8.81
N GLU A 440 23.19 24.86 8.89
CA GLU A 440 22.88 25.85 9.93
C GLU A 440 21.48 26.46 9.74
N ARG A 441 21.03 26.70 8.51
CA ARG A 441 19.66 27.11 8.21
C ARG A 441 18.63 26.07 8.69
N LEU A 442 18.96 24.78 8.61
CA LEU A 442 18.16 23.67 9.15
C LEU A 442 18.34 23.47 10.67
N GLN A 443 19.04 24.39 11.36
CA GLN A 443 19.31 24.40 12.81
C GLN A 443 20.26 23.28 13.29
N PHE A 444 21.06 22.70 12.40
CA PHE A 444 22.22 21.91 12.82
C PHE A 444 23.34 22.88 13.26
N ARG A 445 24.11 22.53 14.28
CA ARG A 445 25.32 23.24 14.62
C ARG A 445 26.52 22.56 13.97
N VAL A 446 27.30 23.29 13.18
CA VAL A 446 28.42 22.74 12.40
C VAL A 446 29.74 23.28 12.93
N GLU A 447 30.62 22.38 13.36
CA GLU A 447 31.96 22.71 13.87
C GLU A 447 33.03 22.05 12.99
N ALA A 448 34.22 22.65 12.91
CA ALA A 448 35.36 21.99 12.32
C ALA A 448 35.77 20.77 13.17
N HIS A 449 36.10 19.66 12.55
CA HIS A 449 36.45 18.45 13.28
C HIS A 449 37.70 18.65 14.16
N THR A 450 37.65 18.15 15.39
CA THR A 450 38.68 18.38 16.43
C THR A 450 40.08 17.92 16.06
N THR A 451 40.22 16.97 15.12
CA THR A 451 41.55 16.51 14.64
C THR A 451 42.21 17.44 13.63
N GLY A 452 41.56 18.55 13.21
CA GLY A 452 42.10 19.49 12.23
C GLY A 452 42.21 18.90 10.80
N VAL A 453 41.52 17.79 10.50
CA VAL A 453 41.43 17.23 9.15
C VAL A 453 40.61 18.20 8.31
N ALA A 454 41.17 18.67 7.22
CA ALA A 454 40.47 19.48 6.24
C ALA A 454 39.31 18.61 5.61
N ASP A 455 38.26 19.27 5.18
CA ASP A 455 37.08 18.63 4.58
C ASP A 455 36.27 17.70 5.50
N LEU A 456 36.33 17.87 6.83
CA LEU A 456 35.58 17.12 7.82
C LEU A 456 34.89 18.04 8.80
N PHE A 457 33.57 17.93 8.94
CA PHE A 457 32.77 18.64 9.93
C PHE A 457 32.24 17.71 11.01
N ASP A 458 32.10 18.23 12.23
CA ASP A 458 31.31 17.65 13.31
C ASP A 458 29.92 18.30 13.28
N VAL A 459 28.92 17.57 12.84
CA VAL A 459 27.53 18.09 12.72
C VAL A 459 26.74 17.65 13.95
N HIS A 460 26.35 18.62 14.76
CA HIS A 460 25.49 18.40 15.92
C HIS A 460 24.03 18.37 15.49
N VAL A 461 23.45 17.19 15.55
CA VAL A 461 22.05 16.94 15.18
C VAL A 461 21.14 17.37 16.32
N PRO A 462 20.19 18.31 16.11
CA PRO A 462 19.26 18.73 17.15
C PRO A 462 18.29 17.60 17.54
N SER A 463 17.78 17.66 18.78
CA SER A 463 16.95 16.59 19.35
C SER A 463 15.75 16.22 18.47
N PHE A 464 15.08 17.23 17.91
CA PHE A 464 13.90 17.02 17.06
C PHE A 464 14.16 16.32 15.71
N ARG A 465 15.44 16.23 15.28
CA ARG A 465 15.87 15.47 14.10
C ARG A 465 16.57 14.15 14.48
N ALA A 466 17.00 14.00 15.73
CA ALA A 466 17.81 12.89 16.18
C ALA A 466 17.00 11.66 16.66
N THR A 467 15.68 11.77 16.81
CA THR A 467 14.85 10.67 17.33
C THR A 467 14.71 9.50 16.35
N LYS A 468 14.60 9.79 15.05
CA LYS A 468 14.32 8.77 14.02
C LYS A 468 14.97 9.06 12.68
N ASP A 469 15.17 10.31 12.36
CA ASP A 469 15.37 10.87 11.04
C ASP A 469 16.88 10.90 10.68
N ILE A 470 17.69 11.67 11.42
CA ILE A 470 19.10 11.84 11.13
C ILE A 470 19.97 10.97 12.05
N THR A 471 20.53 9.90 11.47
CA THR A 471 21.27 8.89 12.24
C THR A 471 22.66 8.60 11.70
N ILE A 472 22.89 8.81 10.42
CA ILE A 472 24.14 8.52 9.71
C ILE A 472 24.55 9.65 8.77
N GLU A 473 25.78 9.62 8.26
CA GLU A 473 26.34 10.61 7.35
C GLU A 473 25.50 10.82 6.09
N GLN A 474 24.90 9.74 5.56
CA GLN A 474 24.08 9.78 4.35
C GLN A 474 22.82 10.63 4.53
N ASP A 475 22.24 10.63 5.73
CA ASP A 475 21.08 11.46 6.04
C ASP A 475 21.43 12.96 5.95
N LEU A 476 22.66 13.35 6.36
CA LEU A 476 23.15 14.72 6.20
C LEU A 476 23.40 15.08 4.73
N VAL A 477 23.86 14.13 3.91
CA VAL A 477 24.02 14.34 2.47
C VAL A 477 22.66 14.59 1.82
N GLU A 478 21.63 13.89 2.23
CA GLU A 478 20.24 14.10 1.78
C GLU A 478 19.75 15.50 2.13
N GLU A 479 19.97 15.95 3.36
CA GLU A 479 19.61 17.30 3.82
C GLU A 479 20.22 18.40 2.95
N ILE A 480 21.51 18.26 2.63
CA ILE A 480 22.23 19.19 1.77
C ILE A 480 21.67 19.12 0.34
N GLY A 481 21.45 17.94 -0.19
CA GLY A 481 20.96 17.74 -1.56
C GLY A 481 19.56 18.30 -1.77
N ARG A 482 18.62 18.07 -0.82
CA ARG A 482 17.24 18.55 -0.93
C ARG A 482 17.11 20.07 -0.83
N ILE A 483 17.90 20.74 0.04
CA ILE A 483 17.90 22.21 0.16
C ILE A 483 18.67 22.88 -0.98
N HIS A 484 19.81 22.29 -1.42
CA HIS A 484 20.50 22.71 -2.65
C HIS A 484 19.59 22.57 -3.88
N ARG A 485 18.62 21.69 -3.82
CA ARG A 485 17.68 21.21 -4.85
C ARG A 485 18.36 20.36 -5.93
N TYR A 486 17.88 19.14 -6.05
CA TYR A 486 18.35 18.19 -7.05
C TYR A 486 18.23 18.72 -8.49
N GLY A 487 17.24 19.58 -8.78
CA GLY A 487 17.08 20.23 -10.08
C GLY A 487 18.21 21.20 -10.45
N ASN A 488 19.04 21.63 -9.49
CA ASN A 488 20.22 22.47 -9.72
C ASN A 488 21.48 21.64 -10.05
N ILE A 489 21.37 20.30 -10.04
CA ILE A 489 22.46 19.40 -10.40
C ILE A 489 22.38 19.14 -11.90
N GLU A 490 23.44 19.46 -12.60
CA GLU A 490 23.55 19.27 -14.05
C GLU A 490 23.51 17.78 -14.41
N GLU A 491 22.61 17.40 -15.30
CA GLU A 491 22.56 16.06 -15.87
C GLU A 491 23.82 15.78 -16.69
N LYS A 492 24.52 14.69 -16.37
CA LYS A 492 25.71 14.26 -17.09
C LYS A 492 25.47 12.89 -17.72
N PRO A 493 25.88 12.70 -19.00
CA PRO A 493 25.84 11.38 -19.61
C PRO A 493 26.68 10.38 -18.79
N LEU A 494 26.13 9.20 -18.60
CA LEU A 494 26.86 8.12 -17.97
C LEU A 494 28.02 7.69 -18.88
N HIS A 495 29.22 7.60 -18.32
CA HIS A 495 30.39 7.00 -18.96
C HIS A 495 30.67 5.64 -18.36
N PHE A 496 30.57 4.60 -19.15
CA PHE A 496 30.92 3.24 -18.73
C PHE A 496 31.45 2.43 -19.92
N ASP A 497 32.24 1.43 -19.61
CA ASP A 497 32.72 0.49 -20.62
C ASP A 497 31.52 -0.32 -21.14
N ILE A 498 31.42 -0.44 -22.46
CA ILE A 498 30.41 -1.30 -23.10
C ILE A 498 30.82 -2.76 -22.92
N VAL A 499 30.35 -3.34 -21.84
CA VAL A 499 30.49 -4.77 -21.57
C VAL A 499 29.16 -5.45 -21.89
N PRO A 500 29.13 -6.45 -22.78
CA PRO A 500 27.89 -7.19 -23.01
C PRO A 500 27.35 -7.75 -21.69
N PRO A 501 26.06 -7.50 -21.37
CA PRO A 501 25.49 -8.06 -20.14
C PRO A 501 25.51 -9.59 -20.18
N PRO A 502 25.70 -10.27 -19.05
CA PRO A 502 25.62 -11.72 -19.01
C PRO A 502 24.24 -12.16 -19.52
N ARG A 503 24.22 -13.21 -20.32
CA ARG A 503 22.99 -13.76 -20.87
C ARG A 503 22.19 -14.43 -19.74
N ASP A 504 20.99 -13.95 -19.53
CA ASP A 504 20.01 -14.63 -18.67
C ASP A 504 19.36 -15.78 -19.44
N GLU A 505 19.83 -17.00 -19.20
CA GLU A 505 19.36 -18.22 -19.88
C GLU A 505 17.89 -18.51 -19.61
N ARG A 506 17.37 -18.21 -18.41
CA ARG A 506 15.95 -18.38 -18.10
C ARG A 506 15.09 -17.41 -18.90
N ARG A 507 15.44 -16.15 -18.92
CA ARG A 507 14.72 -15.13 -19.70
C ARG A 507 14.76 -15.43 -21.21
N ALA A 508 15.89 -15.92 -21.70
CA ALA A 508 16.03 -16.32 -23.10
C ALA A 508 15.13 -17.53 -23.42
N LEU A 509 15.10 -18.54 -22.53
CA LEU A 509 14.21 -19.69 -22.65
C LEU A 509 12.74 -19.28 -22.62
N VAL A 510 12.33 -18.48 -21.66
CA VAL A 510 10.93 -17.99 -21.54
C VAL A 510 10.47 -17.32 -22.84
N ARG A 511 11.26 -16.39 -23.38
CA ARG A 511 10.93 -15.74 -24.66
C ARG A 511 10.81 -16.72 -25.81
N GLN A 512 11.76 -17.67 -25.91
CA GLN A 512 11.74 -18.69 -26.95
C GLN A 512 10.47 -19.57 -26.84
N LEU A 513 10.05 -19.93 -25.63
CA LEU A 513 8.84 -20.71 -25.40
C LEU A 513 7.59 -19.91 -25.77
N GLN A 514 7.51 -18.62 -25.37
CA GLN A 514 6.41 -17.72 -25.74
C GLN A 514 6.27 -17.61 -27.26
N ASP A 515 7.34 -17.34 -27.98
CA ASP A 515 7.34 -17.23 -29.45
C ASP A 515 6.88 -18.53 -30.11
N ARG A 516 7.33 -19.69 -29.62
CA ARG A 516 6.93 -21.00 -30.14
C ARG A 516 5.46 -21.30 -29.86
N LEU A 517 4.98 -21.02 -28.69
CA LEU A 517 3.61 -21.32 -28.30
C LEU A 517 2.61 -20.37 -28.97
N ALA A 518 2.85 -19.08 -28.92
CA ALA A 518 1.95 -18.09 -29.51
C ALA A 518 2.01 -18.11 -31.04
N GLY A 519 3.19 -18.05 -31.63
CA GLY A 519 3.39 -17.99 -33.07
C GLY A 519 3.24 -19.35 -33.77
N GLY A 520 3.89 -20.39 -33.25
CA GLY A 520 3.95 -21.73 -33.86
C GLY A 520 2.74 -22.61 -33.54
N ALA A 521 2.44 -22.78 -32.26
CA ALA A 521 1.38 -23.70 -31.80
C ALA A 521 0.01 -23.02 -31.62
N ARG A 522 -0.08 -21.67 -31.79
CA ARG A 522 -1.32 -20.88 -31.71
C ARG A 522 -2.00 -20.95 -30.35
N PHE A 523 -1.22 -20.95 -29.26
CA PHE A 523 -1.72 -20.81 -27.91
C PHE A 523 -1.86 -19.34 -27.55
N HIS A 524 -2.86 -19.03 -26.73
CA HIS A 524 -3.04 -17.72 -26.10
C HIS A 524 -2.33 -17.70 -24.75
N GLU A 525 -1.55 -16.67 -24.48
CA GLU A 525 -0.92 -16.49 -23.18
C GLU A 525 -1.96 -16.00 -22.16
N ASN A 526 -1.91 -16.58 -20.97
CA ASN A 526 -2.69 -16.18 -19.80
C ASN A 526 -1.76 -15.67 -18.71
N LEU A 527 -2.24 -14.73 -17.92
CA LEU A 527 -1.58 -14.22 -16.73
C LEU A 527 -2.60 -14.24 -15.58
N SER A 528 -2.34 -15.03 -14.57
CA SER A 528 -3.16 -15.08 -13.36
C SER A 528 -2.37 -14.66 -12.13
N TYR A 529 -3.08 -14.27 -11.07
CA TYR A 529 -2.46 -14.06 -9.76
C TYR A 529 -1.92 -15.39 -9.22
N SER A 530 -0.91 -15.29 -8.35
CA SER A 530 -0.38 -16.46 -7.65
C SER A 530 -1.28 -16.95 -6.51
N PHE A 531 -2.32 -16.21 -6.18
CA PHE A 531 -3.31 -16.62 -5.21
C PHE A 531 -4.23 -17.71 -5.78
N ILE A 532 -4.66 -18.60 -4.91
CA ILE A 532 -5.57 -19.68 -5.29
C ILE A 532 -6.73 -19.77 -4.30
N GLU A 533 -7.94 -19.95 -4.82
CA GLU A 533 -9.16 -20.05 -4.03
C GLU A 533 -9.26 -21.38 -3.29
N ASP A 534 -9.63 -21.32 -2.01
CA ASP A 534 -9.88 -22.49 -1.19
C ASP A 534 -10.95 -23.41 -1.82
N GLY A 535 -12.01 -22.85 -2.44
CA GLY A 535 -13.04 -23.62 -3.13
C GLY A 535 -12.54 -24.41 -4.36
N LEU A 536 -11.47 -23.95 -5.03
CA LEU A 536 -10.82 -24.74 -6.09
C LEU A 536 -9.98 -25.86 -5.48
N LEU A 537 -9.25 -25.58 -4.41
CA LEU A 537 -8.43 -26.58 -3.71
C LEU A 537 -9.29 -27.70 -3.10
N GLU A 538 -10.48 -27.38 -2.59
CA GLU A 538 -11.44 -28.37 -2.12
C GLU A 538 -11.89 -29.31 -3.24
N LYS A 539 -12.23 -28.77 -4.41
CA LYS A 539 -12.60 -29.56 -5.61
C LYS A 539 -11.46 -30.46 -6.09
N LEU A 540 -10.22 -30.00 -5.95
CA LEU A 540 -9.03 -30.78 -6.26
C LEU A 540 -8.67 -31.80 -5.16
N GLY A 541 -9.27 -31.74 -3.95
CA GLY A 541 -8.87 -32.54 -2.82
C GLY A 541 -7.47 -32.20 -2.29
N GLU A 542 -7.02 -30.95 -2.51
CA GLU A 542 -5.68 -30.47 -2.14
C GLU A 542 -5.71 -29.43 -1.02
N LEU A 543 -6.88 -29.17 -0.39
CA LEU A 543 -7.05 -28.11 0.62
C LEU A 543 -6.13 -28.29 1.83
N ASP A 544 -5.86 -29.53 2.22
CA ASP A 544 -5.06 -29.89 3.40
C ASP A 544 -3.53 -29.96 3.13
N LEU A 545 -3.12 -29.71 1.88
CA LEU A 545 -1.67 -29.64 1.57
C LEU A 545 -1.04 -28.39 2.21
N PRO A 546 0.26 -28.43 2.50
CA PRO A 546 0.93 -27.26 3.01
C PRO A 546 1.01 -26.14 1.96
N TYR A 547 0.50 -24.95 2.30
CA TYR A 547 0.54 -23.76 1.46
C TYR A 547 1.26 -22.61 2.17
N VAL A 548 1.88 -21.75 1.40
CA VAL A 548 2.23 -20.42 1.87
C VAL A 548 0.95 -19.62 1.99
N SER A 549 0.64 -19.09 3.17
CA SER A 549 -0.59 -18.33 3.44
C SER A 549 -0.27 -16.87 3.77
N VAL A 550 -1.10 -15.96 3.28
CA VAL A 550 -1.02 -14.53 3.57
C VAL A 550 -1.83 -14.23 4.83
N ILE A 551 -1.20 -13.53 5.78
CA ILE A 551 -1.81 -13.23 7.10
C ILE A 551 -3.01 -12.28 6.95
N ASN A 552 -2.93 -11.31 6.02
CA ASN A 552 -3.94 -10.28 5.78
C ASN A 552 -4.32 -10.21 4.29
N PRO A 553 -4.96 -11.25 3.73
CA PRO A 553 -5.32 -11.26 2.32
C PRO A 553 -6.41 -10.22 2.02
N VAL A 554 -6.38 -9.67 0.81
CA VAL A 554 -7.43 -8.75 0.32
C VAL A 554 -8.78 -9.48 0.22
N ASN A 555 -8.74 -10.74 -0.26
CA ASN A 555 -9.89 -11.64 -0.28
C ASN A 555 -9.61 -12.84 0.62
N GLN A 556 -10.44 -13.07 1.63
CA GLN A 556 -10.28 -14.16 2.59
C GLN A 556 -10.31 -15.55 1.93
N ALA A 557 -11.06 -15.69 0.84
CA ALA A 557 -11.12 -16.94 0.08
C ALA A 557 -9.85 -17.24 -0.74
N GLU A 558 -8.98 -16.25 -0.93
CA GLU A 558 -7.73 -16.31 -1.71
C GLU A 558 -6.50 -16.06 -0.83
N SER A 559 -6.44 -16.69 0.33
CA SER A 559 -5.34 -16.51 1.28
C SER A 559 -4.08 -17.34 0.98
N LYS A 560 -4.19 -18.32 0.09
CA LYS A 560 -3.11 -19.29 -0.21
C LYS A 560 -2.38 -18.95 -1.51
N ILE A 561 -1.07 -19.25 -1.56
CA ILE A 561 -0.25 -19.10 -2.76
C ILE A 561 -0.16 -20.46 -3.46
N ARG A 562 -0.38 -20.49 -4.78
CA ARG A 562 -0.44 -21.71 -5.61
C ARG A 562 0.83 -22.53 -5.58
N ARG A 563 0.64 -23.86 -5.58
CA ARG A 563 1.71 -24.89 -5.70
C ARG A 563 1.97 -25.32 -7.15
N ASN A 564 1.00 -25.09 -8.04
CA ASN A 564 1.02 -25.40 -9.48
C ASN A 564 0.35 -24.26 -10.24
N VAL A 565 0.68 -24.11 -11.52
CA VAL A 565 0.06 -23.11 -12.41
C VAL A 565 -1.17 -23.67 -13.14
N ALA A 566 -1.18 -24.99 -13.41
CA ALA A 566 -2.26 -25.66 -14.14
C ALA A 566 -3.66 -25.43 -13.54
N PRO A 567 -3.89 -25.47 -12.21
CA PRO A 567 -5.21 -25.19 -11.65
C PRO A 567 -5.76 -23.79 -11.99
N SER A 568 -4.91 -22.75 -11.90
CA SER A 568 -5.28 -21.37 -12.27
C SER A 568 -5.61 -21.27 -13.76
N LEU A 569 -4.83 -21.94 -14.62
CA LEU A 569 -5.05 -21.98 -16.06
C LEU A 569 -6.36 -22.71 -16.43
N LEU A 570 -6.77 -23.72 -15.67
CA LEU A 570 -8.04 -24.43 -15.87
C LEU A 570 -9.26 -23.52 -15.66
N LEU A 571 -9.23 -22.60 -14.70
CA LEU A 571 -10.29 -21.60 -14.50
C LEU A 571 -10.38 -20.65 -15.69
N ALA A 572 -9.24 -20.17 -16.17
CA ALA A 572 -9.18 -19.34 -17.37
C ALA A 572 -9.69 -20.08 -18.62
N LEU A 573 -9.34 -21.38 -18.75
CA LEU A 573 -9.81 -22.24 -19.82
C LEU A 573 -11.34 -22.37 -19.80
N GLU A 574 -11.94 -22.59 -18.64
CA GLU A 574 -13.39 -22.69 -18.45
C GLU A 574 -14.09 -21.42 -18.95
N ALA A 575 -13.64 -20.25 -18.50
CA ALA A 575 -14.22 -18.97 -18.89
C ALA A 575 -14.17 -18.74 -20.41
N ASN A 576 -13.08 -19.15 -21.07
CA ASN A 576 -12.91 -19.01 -22.52
C ASN A 576 -13.68 -20.07 -23.32
N ARG A 577 -13.86 -21.27 -22.77
CA ARG A 577 -14.55 -22.37 -23.41
C ARG A 577 -16.02 -22.07 -23.66
N ARG A 578 -16.63 -21.21 -22.89
CA ARG A 578 -18.03 -20.74 -23.11
C ARG A 578 -18.22 -20.06 -24.46
N ASN A 579 -17.15 -19.46 -25.00
CA ASN A 579 -17.21 -18.65 -26.22
C ASN A 579 -16.53 -19.30 -27.44
N ARG A 580 -15.74 -20.37 -27.25
CA ARG A 580 -14.93 -20.98 -28.31
C ARG A 580 -14.94 -22.51 -28.24
N ALA A 581 -15.09 -23.17 -29.39
CA ALA A 581 -15.11 -24.62 -29.48
C ALA A 581 -13.72 -25.29 -29.33
N ASP A 582 -12.65 -24.62 -29.71
CA ASP A 582 -11.25 -25.05 -29.52
C ASP A 582 -10.48 -23.93 -28.81
N VAL A 583 -9.91 -24.25 -27.67
CA VAL A 583 -9.18 -23.27 -26.82
C VAL A 583 -7.83 -23.85 -26.45
N ARG A 584 -6.78 -23.09 -26.76
CA ARG A 584 -5.38 -23.38 -26.40
C ARG A 584 -4.82 -22.25 -25.61
N MET A 585 -4.42 -22.51 -24.38
CA MET A 585 -3.90 -21.51 -23.48
C MET A 585 -2.61 -21.98 -22.81
N PHE A 586 -1.71 -21.03 -22.53
CA PHE A 586 -0.54 -21.30 -21.73
C PHE A 586 -0.30 -20.16 -20.72
N GLU A 587 0.36 -20.49 -19.63
CA GLU A 587 0.81 -19.54 -18.63
C GLU A 587 2.20 -19.93 -18.13
N ILE A 588 3.09 -18.93 -18.07
CA ILE A 588 4.38 -19.06 -17.40
C ILE A 588 4.30 -18.32 -16.08
N GLY A 589 4.46 -19.03 -14.97
CA GLY A 589 4.27 -18.48 -13.65
C GLY A 589 5.14 -19.16 -12.59
N LYS A 590 5.12 -18.56 -11.40
CA LYS A 590 5.75 -19.13 -10.21
C LYS A 590 4.75 -19.98 -9.40
N ALA A 591 5.29 -20.99 -8.76
CA ALA A 591 4.60 -21.86 -7.80
C ALA A 591 5.50 -22.05 -6.58
N TYR A 592 4.92 -22.38 -5.41
CA TYR A 592 5.63 -22.33 -4.14
C TYR A 592 5.39 -23.60 -3.32
N GLU A 593 6.48 -24.21 -2.82
CA GLU A 593 6.47 -25.42 -2.01
C GLU A 593 7.08 -25.14 -0.63
N PRO A 594 6.29 -24.91 0.41
CA PRO A 594 6.81 -24.56 1.74
C PRO A 594 7.60 -25.70 2.40
N GLU A 595 7.24 -26.95 2.14
CA GLU A 595 7.92 -28.15 2.69
C GLU A 595 9.35 -28.34 2.15
N ASN A 596 9.67 -27.73 1.03
CA ASN A 596 10.98 -27.80 0.37
C ASN A 596 11.75 -26.47 0.48
N GLY A 597 11.48 -25.70 1.54
CA GLY A 597 12.08 -24.39 1.78
C GLY A 597 13.58 -24.45 2.10
N ASN A 598 14.22 -23.29 2.06
CA ASN A 598 15.62 -23.13 2.41
C ASN A 598 15.82 -22.96 3.94
N GLU A 599 17.08 -22.87 4.38
CA GLU A 599 17.47 -22.69 5.80
C GLU A 599 16.90 -21.41 6.45
N ARG A 600 16.46 -20.42 5.64
CA ARG A 600 15.83 -19.17 6.10
C ARG A 600 14.32 -19.28 6.24
N GLY A 601 13.73 -20.45 5.95
CA GLY A 601 12.29 -20.67 5.97
C GLY A 601 11.57 -20.10 4.74
N GLU A 602 12.28 -19.69 3.70
CA GLU A 602 11.68 -19.27 2.44
C GLU A 602 11.23 -20.51 1.66
N PRO A 603 10.00 -20.50 1.05
CA PRO A 603 9.52 -21.64 0.30
C PRO A 603 10.35 -21.87 -0.96
N ARG A 604 10.41 -23.11 -1.45
CA ARG A 604 10.98 -23.38 -2.77
C ARG A 604 10.12 -22.73 -3.85
N GLU A 605 10.70 -21.80 -4.61
CA GLU A 605 10.07 -21.27 -5.83
C GLU A 605 10.34 -22.20 -7.01
N ARG A 606 9.31 -22.50 -7.79
CA ARG A 606 9.40 -23.22 -9.08
C ARG A 606 8.88 -22.34 -10.19
N HIS A 607 9.60 -22.27 -11.29
CA HIS A 607 9.12 -21.61 -12.49
C HIS A 607 8.48 -22.67 -13.41
N LEU A 608 7.18 -22.54 -13.63
CA LEU A 608 6.39 -23.49 -14.36
C LEU A 608 5.80 -22.87 -15.63
N LEU A 609 5.74 -23.66 -16.68
CA LEU A 609 4.93 -23.40 -17.87
C LEU A 609 3.77 -24.39 -17.85
N ALA A 610 2.56 -23.91 -17.71
CA ALA A 610 1.35 -24.71 -17.89
C ALA A 610 0.76 -24.51 -19.29
N LEU A 611 0.27 -25.61 -19.87
CA LEU A 611 -0.38 -25.67 -21.18
C LEU A 611 -1.74 -26.34 -20.99
N ALA A 612 -2.80 -25.77 -21.54
CA ALA A 612 -4.13 -26.40 -21.57
C ALA A 612 -4.73 -26.29 -22.97
N TRP A 613 -5.27 -27.41 -23.44
CA TRP A 613 -5.93 -27.50 -24.72
C TRP A 613 -7.27 -28.23 -24.60
N ALA A 614 -8.35 -27.48 -24.78
CA ALA A 614 -9.72 -28.01 -24.72
C ALA A 614 -10.42 -27.89 -26.06
N GLY A 615 -11.26 -28.90 -26.35
CA GLY A 615 -12.11 -28.89 -27.55
C GLY A 615 -13.02 -30.11 -27.62
N THR A 616 -13.83 -30.19 -28.65
CA THR A 616 -14.70 -31.34 -28.87
C THR A 616 -13.88 -32.60 -29.11
N ARG A 617 -14.26 -33.71 -28.45
CA ARG A 617 -13.55 -34.98 -28.62
C ARG A 617 -13.65 -35.44 -30.07
N PRO A 618 -12.54 -35.84 -30.70
CA PRO A 618 -12.56 -36.38 -32.06
C PRO A 618 -13.46 -37.65 -32.15
N GLY A 619 -14.19 -37.82 -33.24
CA GLY A 619 -15.00 -38.97 -33.46
C GLY A 619 -14.16 -40.28 -33.53
N LYS A 620 -14.78 -41.44 -33.39
CA LYS A 620 -14.08 -42.75 -33.36
C LYS A 620 -13.24 -43.07 -34.58
N GLN A 621 -13.44 -42.34 -35.70
CA GLN A 621 -12.70 -42.51 -36.97
C GLN A 621 -11.63 -41.43 -37.18
N ALA A 622 -11.44 -40.53 -36.20
CA ALA A 622 -10.43 -39.50 -36.32
C ALA A 622 -9.01 -40.11 -36.33
N ALA A 623 -8.14 -39.51 -37.12
CA ALA A 623 -6.73 -39.89 -37.16
C ALA A 623 -6.10 -39.72 -35.76
N PHE A 624 -5.09 -40.56 -35.49
CA PHE A 624 -4.37 -40.54 -34.22
C PHE A 624 -3.82 -39.14 -33.84
N ASP A 625 -3.51 -38.33 -34.87
CA ASP A 625 -2.99 -36.94 -34.72
C ASP A 625 -4.04 -35.92 -34.26
N GLU A 626 -5.34 -36.26 -34.27
CA GLU A 626 -6.41 -35.39 -33.82
C GLU A 626 -6.64 -35.48 -32.30
N ASN A 627 -5.98 -36.41 -31.61
CA ASN A 627 -6.07 -36.55 -30.15
C ASN A 627 -5.26 -35.45 -29.47
N ARG A 628 -5.93 -34.61 -28.64
CA ARG A 628 -5.29 -33.42 -28.01
C ARG A 628 -4.19 -33.79 -27.05
N LEU A 629 -4.29 -34.90 -26.34
CA LEU A 629 -3.20 -35.38 -25.46
C LEU A 629 -1.94 -35.66 -26.27
N MET A 630 -2.07 -36.33 -27.42
CA MET A 630 -0.95 -36.63 -28.31
C MET A 630 -0.43 -35.40 -29.01
N GLY A 631 -1.33 -34.50 -29.42
CA GLY A 631 -0.98 -33.19 -29.98
C GLY A 631 -0.19 -32.35 -28.97
N LEU A 632 -0.64 -32.29 -27.72
CA LEU A 632 0.07 -31.57 -26.66
C LEU A 632 1.42 -32.21 -26.33
N ARG A 633 1.51 -33.57 -26.34
CA ARG A 633 2.77 -34.29 -26.21
C ARG A 633 3.77 -33.92 -27.32
N SER A 634 3.29 -33.81 -28.56
CA SER A 634 4.12 -33.39 -29.69
C SER A 634 4.66 -31.98 -29.50
N ILE A 635 3.85 -31.05 -29.02
CA ILE A 635 4.25 -29.69 -28.70
C ILE A 635 5.31 -29.68 -27.59
N VAL A 636 5.10 -30.38 -26.48
CA VAL A 636 6.08 -30.50 -25.39
C VAL A 636 7.41 -31.08 -25.92
N ASN A 637 7.34 -32.11 -26.77
CA ASN A 637 8.54 -32.67 -27.40
C ASN A 637 9.27 -31.64 -28.29
N ASP A 638 8.55 -30.79 -29.03
CA ASP A 638 9.15 -29.73 -29.83
C ASP A 638 9.83 -28.66 -28.95
N LEU A 639 9.20 -28.25 -27.85
CA LEU A 639 9.80 -27.31 -26.91
C LEU A 639 11.12 -27.84 -26.31
N VAL A 640 11.13 -29.12 -25.90
CA VAL A 640 12.32 -29.79 -25.35
C VAL A 640 13.43 -29.89 -26.41
N ARG A 641 13.11 -30.27 -27.63
CA ARG A 641 14.08 -30.31 -28.74
C ARG A 641 14.62 -28.93 -29.09
N THR A 642 13.75 -27.91 -29.05
CA THR A 642 14.13 -26.52 -29.32
C THR A 642 15.15 -26.01 -28.30
N ARG A 643 15.05 -26.46 -27.04
CA ARG A 643 16.08 -26.20 -26.01
C ARG A 643 17.40 -26.87 -26.30
N GLY A 644 17.40 -27.92 -27.17
CA GLY A 644 18.59 -28.73 -27.49
C GLY A 644 18.82 -29.91 -26.54
N CYS A 645 17.80 -30.30 -25.80
CA CYS A 645 17.86 -31.48 -24.95
C CYS A 645 17.75 -32.77 -25.79
N GLY A 646 18.13 -33.91 -25.21
CA GLY A 646 18.06 -35.23 -25.79
C GLY A 646 16.66 -35.72 -26.12
N ALA A 647 16.52 -36.95 -26.58
CA ALA A 647 15.24 -37.55 -26.90
C ALA A 647 14.35 -37.59 -25.65
N PRO A 648 13.08 -37.13 -25.77
CA PRO A 648 12.11 -37.17 -24.67
C PRO A 648 11.82 -38.60 -24.20
N ASN A 649 12.01 -38.88 -22.91
CA ASN A 649 11.67 -40.19 -22.34
C ASN A 649 10.40 -40.05 -21.47
N TRP A 650 9.30 -40.56 -22.01
CA TRP A 650 7.99 -40.53 -21.35
C TRP A 650 7.75 -41.82 -20.54
N SER A 651 7.42 -41.68 -19.25
CA SER A 651 7.11 -42.78 -18.34
C SER A 651 5.74 -42.56 -17.67
N LYS A 652 5.11 -43.66 -17.24
CA LYS A 652 3.97 -43.59 -16.31
C LYS A 652 4.41 -43.40 -14.85
N GLU A 653 5.69 -43.62 -14.57
CA GLU A 653 6.27 -43.50 -13.25
C GLU A 653 6.85 -42.09 -13.08
N GLY A 654 6.48 -41.43 -12.00
CA GLY A 654 6.97 -40.10 -11.65
C GLY A 654 6.10 -39.45 -10.58
N THR A 655 6.64 -38.41 -10.00
CA THR A 655 5.94 -37.56 -9.04
C THR A 655 6.00 -36.11 -9.51
N TRP A 656 5.01 -35.30 -9.14
CA TRP A 656 4.96 -33.90 -9.49
C TRP A 656 4.72 -33.05 -8.26
N SER A 657 5.43 -31.96 -8.11
CA SER A 657 5.21 -31.00 -7.01
C SER A 657 5.35 -31.58 -5.60
N GLY A 658 6.31 -32.50 -5.38
CA GLY A 658 6.63 -33.02 -4.04
C GLY A 658 5.53 -33.89 -3.39
N SER A 659 4.38 -34.07 -4.03
CA SER A 659 3.23 -34.78 -3.46
C SER A 659 3.34 -36.30 -3.49
N GLY A 660 4.36 -36.87 -4.07
CA GLY A 660 4.53 -38.33 -4.20
C GLY A 660 3.52 -39.01 -5.14
N ALA A 661 2.68 -38.26 -5.82
CA ALA A 661 1.57 -38.72 -6.65
C ALA A 661 1.47 -37.88 -7.95
N PRO A 662 0.72 -38.35 -8.96
CA PRO A 662 0.28 -37.49 -10.05
C PRO A 662 -0.53 -36.30 -9.52
N PRO A 663 -0.53 -35.13 -10.23
CA PRO A 663 -1.38 -34.01 -9.84
C PRO A 663 -2.85 -34.39 -9.76
N ALA A 664 -3.60 -33.82 -8.83
CA ALA A 664 -5.02 -34.12 -8.63
C ALA A 664 -5.90 -33.82 -9.86
N TRP A 665 -5.49 -32.90 -10.71
CA TRP A 665 -6.16 -32.62 -11.98
C TRP A 665 -5.92 -33.67 -13.08
N ALA A 666 -4.95 -34.59 -12.88
CA ALA A 666 -4.55 -35.55 -13.91
C ALA A 666 -5.40 -36.82 -13.90
N HIS A 667 -5.83 -37.26 -15.06
CA HIS A 667 -6.54 -38.53 -15.24
C HIS A 667 -5.64 -39.69 -14.81
N PRO A 668 -6.09 -40.59 -13.89
CA PRO A 668 -5.22 -41.62 -13.31
C PRO A 668 -4.66 -42.65 -14.30
N GLY A 669 -5.35 -42.90 -15.42
CA GLY A 669 -4.92 -43.83 -16.48
C GLY A 669 -4.23 -43.16 -17.68
N LYS A 670 -4.28 -41.81 -17.78
CA LYS A 670 -3.74 -41.04 -18.92
C LYS A 670 -2.88 -39.90 -18.43
N CYS A 671 -1.88 -40.23 -17.63
CA CYS A 671 -0.87 -39.32 -17.10
C CYS A 671 0.54 -39.89 -17.45
N LEU A 672 1.42 -39.00 -17.90
CA LEU A 672 2.78 -39.32 -18.29
C LEU A 672 3.74 -38.26 -17.74
N PHE A 673 4.92 -38.70 -17.32
CA PHE A 673 6.00 -37.85 -16.86
C PHE A 673 7.15 -37.86 -17.86
N LEU A 674 7.72 -36.70 -18.15
CA LEU A 674 8.88 -36.55 -19.02
C LEU A 674 10.16 -36.49 -18.20
N HIS A 675 11.04 -37.42 -18.50
CA HIS A 675 12.39 -37.45 -17.92
C HIS A 675 13.44 -37.08 -18.96
N LEU A 676 14.40 -36.26 -18.56
CA LEU A 676 15.55 -35.87 -19.40
C LEU A 676 16.85 -36.17 -18.63
N GLU A 677 17.90 -36.53 -19.40
CA GLU A 677 19.22 -36.72 -18.81
C GLU A 677 19.74 -35.43 -18.17
N GLY A 678 20.25 -35.49 -16.96
CA GLY A 678 20.79 -34.36 -16.19
C GLY A 678 19.73 -33.64 -15.31
N ALA A 679 18.45 -33.88 -15.50
CA ALA A 679 17.42 -33.35 -14.61
C ALA A 679 17.23 -34.31 -13.41
N SER A 680 17.15 -33.73 -12.19
CA SER A 680 16.98 -34.49 -10.93
C SER A 680 15.54 -34.90 -10.67
N GLU A 681 14.58 -34.32 -11.35
CA GLU A 681 13.15 -34.54 -11.24
C GLU A 681 12.51 -34.59 -12.63
N PRO A 682 11.25 -35.07 -12.77
CA PRO A 682 10.55 -35.00 -14.04
C PRO A 682 10.48 -33.56 -14.56
N VAL A 683 10.82 -33.35 -15.83
CA VAL A 683 10.82 -32.03 -16.47
C VAL A 683 9.38 -31.58 -16.79
N ALA A 684 8.50 -32.51 -17.08
CA ALA A 684 7.10 -32.21 -17.39
C ALA A 684 6.17 -33.33 -16.93
N VAL A 685 4.93 -32.94 -16.66
CA VAL A 685 3.78 -33.84 -16.54
C VAL A 685 2.79 -33.52 -17.65
N LEU A 686 2.16 -34.54 -18.23
CA LEU A 686 1.17 -34.45 -19.30
C LEU A 686 0.02 -35.38 -18.98
N ALA A 687 -1.23 -34.91 -19.00
CA ALA A 687 -2.40 -35.73 -18.75
C ALA A 687 -3.64 -35.21 -19.48
N GLU A 688 -4.64 -36.09 -19.66
CA GLU A 688 -6.04 -35.65 -19.79
C GLU A 688 -6.53 -35.15 -18.41
N LEU A 689 -7.50 -34.26 -18.42
CA LEU A 689 -8.18 -33.79 -17.19
C LEU A 689 -8.89 -34.97 -16.51
N GLU A 690 -8.83 -35.00 -15.17
CA GLU A 690 -9.57 -35.99 -14.39
C GLU A 690 -11.10 -35.85 -14.66
N PRO A 691 -11.79 -36.94 -15.08
CA PRO A 691 -13.19 -36.85 -15.52
C PRO A 691 -14.18 -36.34 -14.46
N GLY A 692 -13.96 -36.64 -13.17
CA GLY A 692 -14.79 -36.18 -12.08
C GLY A 692 -14.59 -34.69 -11.73
N LEU A 693 -13.43 -34.13 -12.05
CA LEU A 693 -13.11 -32.74 -11.81
C LEU A 693 -13.74 -31.80 -12.85
N ALA A 694 -13.82 -32.21 -14.12
CA ALA A 694 -14.31 -31.34 -15.19
C ALA A 694 -15.70 -30.73 -14.91
N PRO A 695 -16.73 -31.49 -14.46
CA PRO A 695 -18.00 -30.89 -14.08
C PRO A 695 -17.92 -29.94 -12.88
N GLN A 696 -17.06 -30.22 -11.91
CA GLN A 696 -16.94 -29.43 -10.70
C GLN A 696 -16.35 -28.03 -10.95
N ILE A 697 -15.50 -27.90 -11.99
CA ILE A 697 -14.89 -26.62 -12.39
C ILE A 697 -15.61 -25.98 -13.60
N GLY A 698 -16.81 -26.44 -13.94
CA GLY A 698 -17.64 -25.82 -14.99
C GLY A 698 -17.28 -26.19 -16.42
N LEU A 699 -16.36 -27.14 -16.65
CA LEU A 699 -15.95 -27.60 -17.97
C LEU A 699 -16.90 -28.69 -18.57
N SER A 700 -18.04 -28.91 -17.96
CA SER A 700 -19.03 -29.94 -18.32
C SER A 700 -20.17 -29.38 -19.16
N GLY A 701 -19.92 -28.91 -20.35
CA GLY A 701 -21.02 -28.57 -21.28
C GLY A 701 -21.27 -29.64 -22.34
N ASP A 702 -20.22 -30.32 -22.77
CA ASP A 702 -20.27 -31.38 -23.79
C ASP A 702 -19.62 -32.64 -23.23
N LEU A 703 -20.41 -33.72 -23.15
CA LEU A 703 -19.94 -35.08 -22.86
C LEU A 703 -18.83 -35.55 -23.83
N GLU A 704 -18.56 -34.79 -24.89
CA GLU A 704 -17.56 -35.01 -25.92
C GLU A 704 -16.32 -34.10 -25.78
N SER A 705 -16.22 -33.25 -24.72
CA SER A 705 -15.05 -32.40 -24.52
C SER A 705 -13.84 -33.22 -24.10
N GLU A 706 -12.72 -32.97 -24.76
CA GLU A 706 -11.40 -33.49 -24.39
C GLU A 706 -10.53 -32.31 -23.91
N VAL A 707 -9.97 -32.43 -22.71
CA VAL A 707 -9.05 -31.43 -22.12
C VAL A 707 -7.72 -32.12 -21.86
N ALA A 708 -6.69 -31.66 -22.54
CA ALA A 708 -5.30 -32.08 -22.32
C ALA A 708 -4.55 -30.96 -21.60
N ILE A 709 -3.75 -31.33 -20.62
CA ILE A 709 -2.98 -30.42 -19.77
C ILE A 709 -1.55 -30.91 -19.72
N ALA A 710 -0.61 -29.97 -19.78
CA ALA A 710 0.80 -30.23 -19.47
C ALA A 710 1.32 -29.14 -18.55
N GLU A 711 2.24 -29.51 -17.67
CA GLU A 711 2.99 -28.56 -16.86
C GLU A 711 4.47 -28.90 -16.97
N ILE A 712 5.32 -27.90 -17.25
CA ILE A 712 6.76 -28.03 -17.48
C ILE A 712 7.51 -27.23 -16.42
N CYS A 713 8.43 -27.86 -15.70
CA CYS A 713 9.32 -27.19 -14.78
C CYS A 713 10.51 -26.58 -15.57
N LEU A 714 10.54 -25.25 -15.66
CA LEU A 714 11.57 -24.54 -16.42
C LEU A 714 12.95 -24.67 -15.77
N ASP A 715 12.99 -24.78 -14.44
CA ASP A 715 14.24 -24.98 -13.71
C ASP A 715 14.84 -26.37 -14.01
N ALA A 716 14.00 -27.40 -14.04
CA ALA A 716 14.41 -28.76 -14.46
C ALA A 716 14.81 -28.82 -15.94
N LEU A 717 14.10 -28.10 -16.81
CA LEU A 717 14.44 -28.01 -18.24
C LEU A 717 15.77 -27.28 -18.47
N LEU A 718 16.06 -26.25 -17.66
CA LEU A 718 17.33 -25.52 -17.72
C LEU A 718 18.51 -26.38 -17.26
N SER A 719 18.32 -27.25 -16.25
CA SER A 719 19.34 -28.15 -15.71
C SER A 719 19.58 -29.38 -16.58
N ALA A 720 18.61 -29.70 -17.48
CA ALA A 720 18.72 -30.85 -18.36
C ALA A 720 19.95 -30.76 -19.29
N LYS A 721 20.58 -31.91 -19.54
CA LYS A 721 21.76 -32.02 -20.41
C LYS A 721 21.44 -31.65 -21.84
N LEU A 722 22.18 -30.68 -22.38
CA LEU A 722 22.10 -30.33 -23.78
C LEU A 722 22.91 -31.35 -24.60
N THR A 723 22.27 -32.03 -25.53
CA THR A 723 22.93 -33.02 -26.41
C THR A 723 23.38 -32.39 -27.70
N GLY A 724 22.96 -31.14 -27.98
CA GLY A 724 23.19 -30.44 -29.23
C GLY A 724 22.47 -31.12 -30.44
N ALA A 725 21.88 -30.31 -31.27
CA ALA A 725 21.48 -30.81 -32.59
C ALA A 725 22.74 -30.92 -33.47
N GLY A 726 23.50 -32.00 -33.30
CA GLY A 726 24.65 -32.23 -34.20
C GLY A 726 24.16 -32.26 -35.64
N TYR A 727 24.79 -31.48 -36.51
CA TYR A 727 24.53 -31.59 -37.95
C TYR A 727 24.66 -33.05 -38.40
N LYS A 728 23.60 -33.64 -38.95
CA LYS A 728 23.64 -34.92 -39.64
C LYS A 728 23.56 -34.62 -41.13
N PRO A 729 24.59 -35.02 -41.90
CA PRO A 729 24.53 -34.85 -43.35
C PRO A 729 23.35 -35.63 -43.93
N LEU A 730 22.78 -35.09 -45.00
CA LEU A 730 21.71 -35.80 -45.69
C LEU A 730 22.21 -37.16 -46.15
N PRO A 731 21.39 -38.22 -46.00
CA PRO A 731 21.77 -39.56 -46.40
C PRO A 731 22.07 -39.62 -47.92
N ARG A 732 23.17 -40.22 -48.30
CA ARG A 732 23.58 -40.38 -49.72
C ARG A 732 22.87 -41.52 -50.43
N PHE A 733 22.32 -42.44 -49.64
CA PHE A 733 21.70 -43.67 -50.19
C PHE A 733 20.21 -43.71 -49.80
N PRO A 734 19.34 -44.20 -50.69
CA PRO A 734 17.90 -44.32 -50.38
C PRO A 734 17.69 -45.30 -49.24
N GLY A 735 16.65 -45.05 -48.43
CA GLY A 735 16.17 -45.94 -47.38
C GLY A 735 15.16 -46.96 -47.91
N ILE A 736 14.98 -48.05 -47.19
CA ILE A 736 13.92 -49.04 -47.39
C ILE A 736 12.89 -48.87 -46.29
N LYS A 737 11.60 -48.65 -46.62
CA LYS A 737 10.49 -48.65 -45.66
C LYS A 737 9.96 -50.06 -45.52
N VAL A 738 9.97 -50.58 -44.30
CA VAL A 738 9.49 -51.91 -43.95
C VAL A 738 8.30 -51.79 -42.98
N ASP A 739 7.21 -52.41 -43.29
CA ASP A 739 6.03 -52.47 -42.46
C ASP A 739 6.04 -53.74 -41.62
N VAL A 740 5.90 -53.59 -40.30
CA VAL A 740 5.87 -54.73 -39.37
C VAL A 740 4.69 -54.61 -38.44
N ALA A 741 3.92 -55.69 -38.30
CA ALA A 741 2.80 -55.76 -37.37
C ALA A 741 3.07 -56.85 -36.33
N ILE A 742 2.93 -56.52 -35.07
CA ILE A 742 3.30 -57.38 -33.94
C ILE A 742 2.10 -57.59 -33.02
N SER A 743 1.76 -58.86 -32.80
CA SER A 743 0.76 -59.23 -31.78
C SER A 743 1.45 -59.47 -30.46
N VAL A 744 1.00 -58.72 -29.43
CA VAL A 744 1.58 -58.79 -28.06
C VAL A 744 0.47 -58.75 -27.01
N ALA A 745 0.84 -59.02 -25.74
CA ALA A 745 -0.06 -58.84 -24.61
C ALA A 745 -0.54 -57.39 -24.52
N GLU A 746 -1.75 -57.13 -24.05
CA GLU A 746 -2.35 -55.81 -23.90
C GLU A 746 -1.46 -54.87 -23.03
N SER A 747 -0.74 -55.42 -22.02
CA SER A 747 0.15 -54.66 -21.14
C SER A 747 1.48 -54.24 -21.78
N THR A 748 1.87 -54.80 -22.92
CA THR A 748 3.14 -54.47 -23.58
C THR A 748 3.09 -53.06 -24.15
N SER A 749 4.05 -52.19 -23.75
CA SER A 749 4.12 -50.83 -24.28
C SER A 749 4.71 -50.79 -25.71
N ALA A 750 4.30 -49.83 -26.53
CA ALA A 750 4.92 -49.58 -27.83
C ALA A 750 6.43 -49.27 -27.72
N ALA A 751 6.86 -48.63 -26.63
CA ALA A 751 8.27 -48.36 -26.39
C ALA A 751 9.16 -49.61 -26.34
N VAL A 752 8.65 -50.71 -25.77
CA VAL A 752 9.37 -51.99 -25.77
C VAL A 752 9.59 -52.49 -27.19
N LEU A 753 8.56 -52.43 -28.04
CA LEU A 753 8.65 -52.88 -29.44
C LEU A 753 9.56 -51.98 -30.28
N ILE A 754 9.58 -50.66 -30.04
CA ILE A 754 10.48 -49.70 -30.69
C ILE A 754 11.93 -50.06 -30.33
N ALA A 755 12.20 -50.31 -29.06
CA ALA A 755 13.55 -50.71 -28.61
C ALA A 755 14.01 -52.05 -29.24
N LEU A 756 13.05 -53.01 -29.45
CA LEU A 756 13.36 -54.25 -30.20
C LEU A 756 13.65 -53.99 -31.67
N ILE A 757 12.91 -53.08 -32.33
CA ILE A 757 13.17 -52.64 -33.71
C ILE A 757 14.53 -52.05 -33.84
N GLU A 758 14.89 -51.12 -32.95
CA GLU A 758 16.21 -50.46 -32.92
C GLU A 758 17.34 -51.49 -32.70
N THR A 759 17.12 -52.42 -31.76
CA THR A 759 18.07 -53.49 -31.45
C THR A 759 18.28 -54.39 -32.67
N ALA A 760 17.21 -54.81 -33.38
CA ALA A 760 17.26 -55.63 -34.54
C ALA A 760 17.96 -54.97 -35.75
N GLY A 761 17.67 -53.71 -35.98
CA GLY A 761 18.18 -52.92 -37.08
C GLY A 761 19.52 -52.24 -36.79
N LYS A 762 19.92 -52.16 -35.52
CA LYS A 762 21.20 -51.54 -35.09
C LYS A 762 21.28 -50.09 -35.61
N LYS A 763 22.41 -49.70 -36.21
CA LYS A 763 22.65 -48.37 -36.80
C LYS A 763 21.88 -48.12 -38.12
N GLN A 764 21.14 -49.12 -38.64
CA GLN A 764 20.39 -48.99 -39.89
C GLN A 764 18.97 -48.48 -39.73
N VAL A 765 18.42 -48.47 -38.50
CA VAL A 765 17.08 -47.84 -38.26
C VAL A 765 17.27 -46.32 -38.23
N ALA A 766 16.74 -45.67 -39.22
CA ALA A 766 16.72 -44.21 -39.36
C ALA A 766 15.43 -43.61 -38.76
N GLY A 767 14.34 -44.39 -38.67
CA GLY A 767 13.07 -43.94 -38.04
C GLY A 767 12.12 -45.11 -37.82
N THR A 768 11.28 -44.98 -36.81
CA THR A 768 10.21 -45.92 -36.47
C THR A 768 8.94 -45.16 -36.17
N GLU A 769 7.86 -45.46 -36.84
CA GLU A 769 6.56 -44.80 -36.67
C GLU A 769 5.45 -45.84 -36.42
N LEU A 770 4.75 -45.70 -35.28
CA LEU A 770 3.56 -46.51 -35.02
C LEU A 770 2.38 -45.91 -35.78
N PHE A 771 1.85 -46.65 -36.75
CA PHE A 771 0.76 -46.15 -37.59
C PHE A 771 -0.59 -46.84 -37.36
N ASP A 772 -0.61 -48.05 -36.72
CA ASP A 772 -1.88 -48.75 -36.46
C ASP A 772 -1.86 -49.50 -35.11
N LEU A 773 -2.98 -49.53 -34.45
CA LEU A 773 -3.27 -50.29 -33.25
C LEU A 773 -4.60 -51.06 -33.42
N TYR A 774 -4.52 -52.35 -33.55
CA TYR A 774 -5.68 -53.20 -33.75
C TYR A 774 -5.97 -54.09 -32.55
N ARG A 775 -7.26 -54.13 -32.15
CA ARG A 775 -7.82 -55.02 -31.14
C ARG A 775 -9.03 -55.76 -31.76
N GLY A 776 -8.97 -57.05 -31.87
CA GLY A 776 -10.08 -57.80 -32.45
C GLY A 776 -9.99 -59.28 -32.22
N LYS A 777 -11.05 -59.98 -32.59
CA LYS A 777 -11.18 -61.42 -32.37
C LYS A 777 -10.07 -62.25 -33.05
N SER A 778 -9.46 -61.73 -34.11
CA SER A 778 -8.43 -62.42 -34.91
C SER A 778 -7.07 -62.53 -34.22
N ILE A 779 -6.85 -61.74 -33.15
CA ILE A 779 -5.54 -61.75 -32.43
C ILE A 779 -5.64 -62.36 -31.03
N GLY A 780 -6.85 -62.79 -30.61
CA GLY A 780 -7.07 -63.39 -29.31
C GLY A 780 -7.41 -62.39 -28.20
N GLN A 781 -8.06 -62.90 -27.14
CA GLN A 781 -8.44 -62.10 -25.99
C GLN A 781 -7.23 -61.72 -25.15
N GLY A 782 -7.13 -60.45 -24.67
CA GLY A 782 -6.01 -59.96 -23.90
C GLY A 782 -4.74 -59.61 -24.71
N LYS A 783 -4.83 -59.58 -26.03
CA LYS A 783 -3.76 -59.19 -26.95
C LYS A 783 -4.17 -57.96 -27.78
N LYS A 784 -3.16 -57.22 -28.24
CA LYS A 784 -3.23 -56.14 -29.22
C LYS A 784 -2.20 -56.36 -30.34
N SER A 785 -2.46 -55.85 -31.53
CA SER A 785 -1.51 -55.76 -32.61
C SER A 785 -1.08 -54.32 -32.81
N LEU A 786 0.21 -54.08 -32.84
CA LEU A 786 0.85 -52.78 -33.13
C LEU A 786 1.56 -52.89 -34.46
N ALA A 787 1.29 -51.94 -35.37
CA ALA A 787 1.94 -51.88 -36.68
C ALA A 787 2.85 -50.66 -36.81
N PHE A 788 4.07 -50.88 -37.26
CA PHE A 788 5.11 -49.87 -37.38
C PHE A 788 5.65 -49.75 -38.80
N HIS A 789 5.82 -48.51 -39.25
CA HIS A 789 6.68 -48.19 -40.37
C HIS A 789 8.14 -48.09 -39.86
N VAL A 790 9.03 -48.91 -40.39
CA VAL A 790 10.44 -48.89 -40.05
C VAL A 790 11.23 -48.43 -41.24
N LEU A 791 11.91 -47.29 -41.13
CA LEU A 791 12.82 -46.78 -42.17
C LEU A 791 14.23 -47.33 -41.91
N LEU A 792 14.69 -48.24 -42.78
CA LEU A 792 16.04 -48.73 -42.75
C LEU A 792 16.89 -47.93 -43.74
N GLN A 793 18.05 -47.43 -43.29
CA GLN A 793 18.95 -46.61 -44.13
C GLN A 793 20.43 -46.87 -43.76
N SER A 794 21.32 -46.65 -44.69
CA SER A 794 22.73 -46.78 -44.48
C SER A 794 23.48 -45.60 -45.06
N ASP A 795 24.48 -45.11 -44.35
CA ASP A 795 25.36 -44.01 -44.77
C ASP A 795 26.49 -44.49 -45.76
N THR A 796 26.67 -45.81 -45.93
CA THR A 796 27.82 -46.39 -46.64
C THR A 796 27.44 -47.16 -47.91
N LYS A 797 26.19 -47.57 -48.05
CA LYS A 797 25.75 -48.39 -49.23
C LYS A 797 24.21 -48.34 -49.39
N THR A 798 23.72 -48.58 -50.59
CA THR A 798 22.31 -48.87 -50.83
C THR A 798 21.96 -50.21 -50.19
N LEU A 799 20.88 -50.22 -49.38
CA LEU A 799 20.35 -51.44 -48.78
C LEU A 799 19.64 -52.33 -49.87
N THR A 800 19.61 -53.62 -49.61
CA THR A 800 19.02 -54.64 -50.54
C THR A 800 17.98 -55.47 -49.80
N ASP A 801 17.17 -56.21 -50.51
CA ASP A 801 16.19 -57.15 -49.93
C ASP A 801 16.82 -58.17 -48.99
N LYS A 802 18.12 -58.48 -49.16
CA LYS A 802 18.87 -59.31 -48.22
C LYS A 802 19.13 -58.62 -46.86
N ASP A 803 19.30 -57.32 -46.89
CA ASP A 803 19.47 -56.51 -45.66
C ASP A 803 18.15 -56.41 -44.92
N GLU A 804 17.03 -56.22 -45.62
CA GLU A 804 15.65 -56.26 -45.06
C GLU A 804 15.33 -57.64 -44.42
N GLN A 805 15.56 -58.75 -45.17
CA GLN A 805 15.35 -60.08 -44.63
C GLN A 805 16.17 -60.40 -43.38
N LYS A 806 17.42 -59.90 -43.32
CA LYS A 806 18.25 -60.02 -42.12
C LYS A 806 17.71 -59.23 -40.94
N PHE A 807 17.14 -58.07 -41.20
CA PHE A 807 16.43 -57.27 -40.15
C PHE A 807 15.22 -58.03 -39.66
N LEU A 808 14.33 -58.44 -40.56
CA LEU A 808 13.08 -59.16 -40.21
C LEU A 808 13.35 -60.45 -39.39
N LYS A 809 14.32 -61.27 -39.81
CA LYS A 809 14.72 -62.48 -39.05
C LYS A 809 15.24 -62.21 -37.65
N ARG A 810 16.01 -61.13 -37.48
CA ARG A 810 16.48 -60.75 -36.13
C ARG A 810 15.34 -60.20 -35.30
N PHE A 811 14.49 -59.38 -35.90
CA PHE A 811 13.35 -58.79 -35.26
C PHE A 811 12.32 -59.82 -34.81
N GLU A 812 11.94 -60.77 -35.67
CA GLU A 812 11.08 -61.89 -35.35
C GLU A 812 11.60 -62.68 -34.12
N ARG A 813 12.86 -63.01 -34.09
CA ARG A 813 13.48 -63.67 -32.94
C ARG A 813 13.32 -62.85 -31.65
N LEU A 814 13.65 -61.57 -31.67
CA LEU A 814 13.58 -60.69 -30.49
C LEU A 814 12.13 -60.50 -30.02
N VAL A 815 11.18 -60.42 -30.96
CA VAL A 815 9.75 -60.34 -30.67
C VAL A 815 9.27 -61.63 -30.00
N SER A 816 9.68 -62.77 -30.52
CA SER A 816 9.32 -64.09 -29.92
C SER A 816 9.92 -64.27 -28.52
N GLU A 817 11.18 -63.85 -28.28
CA GLU A 817 11.83 -63.87 -26.98
C GLU A 817 11.10 -62.96 -25.96
N ALA A 818 10.46 -61.87 -26.43
CA ALA A 818 9.64 -60.97 -25.65
C ALA A 818 8.16 -61.38 -25.52
N GLY A 819 7.80 -62.58 -25.93
CA GLY A 819 6.45 -63.14 -25.85
C GLY A 819 5.46 -62.56 -26.87
N GLY A 820 5.92 -61.92 -27.92
CA GLY A 820 5.14 -61.43 -29.04
C GLY A 820 5.21 -62.33 -30.26
N GLU A 821 4.39 -62.03 -31.28
CA GLU A 821 4.35 -62.72 -32.55
C GLU A 821 4.32 -61.74 -33.73
N LEU A 822 5.27 -61.87 -34.65
CA LEU A 822 5.29 -61.08 -35.89
C LEU A 822 4.18 -61.59 -36.82
N ARG A 823 3.31 -60.71 -37.24
CA ARG A 823 2.24 -61.04 -38.19
C ARG A 823 2.82 -60.82 -39.61
N THR A 824 2.93 -61.91 -40.37
CA THR A 824 3.16 -61.83 -41.78
C THR A 824 1.85 -61.54 -42.47
N GLY A 825 1.77 -60.48 -43.29
CA GLY A 825 0.61 -60.14 -44.08
C GLY A 825 0.41 -61.10 -45.21
#